data_e91915964395a15ff248ca54e106d8d6
#
_entry.id   e91915964395a15ff248ca54e106d8d6
#
_cell.length_a   1.000
_cell.length_b   1.000
_cell.length_c   1.000
_cell.angle_alpha   90.00
_cell.angle_beta   90.00
_cell.angle_gamma   90.00
#
_symmetry.space_group_name_H-M   'P 1'
#
loop_
_entity.id
_entity.type
_entity.pdbx_description
1 polymer ?
#
loop_
_entity_poly.entity_id
_entity_poly.type
_entity_poly.pdbx_seq_one_letter_code
_entity_poly.pdbx_strand_id
1 'polypeptide(L)'
;MQAWERDVPGMSAAKAEQSLFRSAVSTLQAKSLAIVGASERARWPSEIFKNLHEFGYCGRISLVNPRQTEVFGQQCFPSLRALPEPVDHALVIVPAAAVPDVLSDGEEAGVQSATIYASMIGDGDEPESKARGAWLAAFVAKSRLRVAGPNCMGAYSYRERLFGYPNTELCRLAPGSVACLFQSGGTIQFWMKAAAERGLRYSYCVTSGNEPDLGLADYLNFVIDDPETRQVVLFIEGIRRPEAFMHAAGRALAMGKPILAIKTGATAQSQAASQSHTGAIAGDYAAYLAMCERYGIVTYRSLDDLIEAALAFEGGRLPKGPRIGFVTTSGGTVDLLYDYAEAEGAAMPDFTDATKAALLPMMQEGIAPKNPLDVGIPSTLEVAARICATAAHDSNIDMVAWASPMPRKTDAWGDVTPLRQLLTQTDKPIVGFGRMIYQISDNHLAAQEDAGFPFLQGIEPTIRALNGLWFHAARRGRVPPTPPPAPPSDLSADTLDATLARYGIALPRSRLVGNAAEAVAAAEHIGFPVVLKIHSRDILHKTEAGGVALGLRDRAAVQAAVDALAAAARAAQPGARIDGYLVQEMVSGVEAIVGARSDPLYGPMLLVGSGGVLVELAKDAALRLLPVSADEVGAMLDRLKLATLLSGFRGRPAADRTALEATVLALGRFFLDHRARIKDIEINPLMVRPAGEGTVAVDVRVLWREDAQGA
;
A
#
# COMPACT_ATOMS: atom_id res chain seq x y z
N MET A 1 12.87 16.23 12.32
CA MET A 1 14.09 16.07 11.50
C MET A 1 15.25 15.50 12.32
N GLN A 2 15.03 14.61 13.28
CA GLN A 2 16.07 14.08 14.19
C GLN A 2 15.98 12.57 14.50
N ALA A 3 15.26 11.79 13.71
CA ALA A 3 15.02 10.35 14.02
C ALA A 3 15.66 9.36 13.03
N TRP A 4 16.51 9.79 12.12
CA TRP A 4 17.13 8.93 11.09
C TRP A 4 18.66 8.84 11.17
N GLU A 5 19.24 9.27 12.29
CA GLU A 5 20.67 9.06 12.51
C GLU A 5 20.96 7.59 12.75
N ARG A 6 21.28 6.87 11.68
CA ARG A 6 22.09 5.65 11.82
C ARG A 6 23.47 6.09 12.25
N ASP A 7 23.93 5.62 13.41
CA ASP A 7 25.31 5.71 13.84
C ASP A 7 26.24 4.93 12.88
N VAL A 8 26.48 5.48 11.71
CA VAL A 8 27.72 5.26 10.99
C VAL A 8 28.65 6.34 11.48
N PRO A 9 29.68 6.03 12.27
CA PRO A 9 30.55 7.03 12.85
C PRO A 9 31.13 7.93 11.75
N GLY A 10 30.74 9.21 11.73
CA GLY A 10 31.27 10.24 10.84
C GLY A 10 30.44 10.67 9.65
N MET A 11 29.20 10.19 9.46
CA MET A 11 28.29 10.71 8.41
C MET A 11 27.18 11.58 8.98
N SER A 12 26.96 12.77 8.40
CA SER A 12 25.79 13.60 8.71
C SER A 12 24.50 12.95 8.17
N ALA A 13 23.34 13.21 8.81
CA ALA A 13 22.02 12.70 8.37
C ALA A 13 21.74 12.92 6.87
N ALA A 14 22.13 14.09 6.33
CA ALA A 14 22.02 14.41 4.92
C ALA A 14 22.89 13.51 4.00
N LYS A 15 24.07 13.10 4.45
CA LYS A 15 24.92 12.15 3.70
C LYS A 15 24.38 10.73 3.75
N ALA A 16 23.82 10.31 4.88
CA ALA A 16 23.16 9.01 5.03
C ALA A 16 21.92 8.93 4.12
N GLU A 17 21.13 10.00 4.05
CA GLU A 17 19.98 10.13 3.16
C GLU A 17 20.39 10.08 1.68
N GLN A 18 21.45 10.80 1.29
CA GLN A 18 22.01 10.75 -0.07
C GLN A 18 22.52 9.36 -0.46
N SER A 19 22.96 8.53 0.50
CA SER A 19 23.41 7.16 0.22
C SER A 19 22.24 6.18 -0.02
N LEU A 20 21.02 6.54 0.41
CA LEU A 20 19.83 5.69 0.28
C LEU A 20 19.26 5.71 -1.14
N PHE A 21 19.45 6.81 -1.88
CA PHE A 21 18.89 6.99 -3.23
C PHE A 21 19.98 7.11 -4.28
N ARG A 22 19.62 6.67 -5.49
CA ARG A 22 20.41 6.86 -6.70
C ARG A 22 19.81 8.03 -7.49
N SER A 23 20.65 8.84 -8.11
CA SER A 23 20.17 10.00 -8.88
C SER A 23 19.49 9.59 -10.17
N ALA A 24 18.24 10.02 -10.35
CA ALA A 24 17.50 9.89 -11.62
C ALA A 24 17.59 11.16 -12.51
N VAL A 25 18.35 12.17 -12.11
CA VAL A 25 18.44 13.46 -12.81
C VAL A 25 18.92 13.27 -14.24
N SER A 26 20.03 12.56 -14.46
CA SER A 26 20.56 12.32 -15.80
C SER A 26 19.65 11.49 -16.71
N THR A 27 18.71 10.73 -16.13
CA THR A 27 17.70 9.98 -16.88
C THR A 27 16.52 10.85 -17.32
N LEU A 28 16.04 11.74 -16.42
CA LEU A 28 14.80 12.49 -16.61
C LEU A 28 15.01 13.95 -17.05
N GLN A 29 16.20 14.51 -16.83
CA GLN A 29 16.54 15.91 -17.15
C GLN A 29 17.83 16.01 -17.97
N ALA A 30 18.19 14.97 -18.72
CA ALA A 30 19.37 14.96 -19.59
C ALA A 30 19.35 16.14 -20.56
N LYS A 31 20.52 16.78 -20.75
CA LYS A 31 20.74 17.84 -21.74
C LYS A 31 21.47 17.34 -22.98
N SER A 32 21.95 16.08 -22.93
CA SER A 32 22.57 15.39 -24.05
C SER A 32 22.20 13.91 -24.03
N LEU A 33 21.78 13.38 -25.17
CA LEU A 33 21.33 12.01 -25.37
C LEU A 33 22.13 11.29 -26.45
N ALA A 34 22.33 9.97 -26.26
CA ALA A 34 22.75 9.08 -27.34
C ALA A 34 21.64 8.05 -27.62
N ILE A 35 21.24 7.88 -28.87
CA ILE A 35 20.38 6.76 -29.30
C ILE A 35 21.31 5.65 -29.81
N VAL A 36 21.49 4.61 -28.98
CA VAL A 36 22.34 3.44 -29.30
C VAL A 36 21.48 2.39 -29.99
N GLY A 37 21.89 1.96 -31.16
CA GLY A 37 21.08 1.15 -32.07
C GLY A 37 20.24 2.01 -33.02
N ALA A 38 20.70 3.26 -33.31
CA ALA A 38 20.02 4.19 -34.20
C ALA A 38 19.77 3.56 -35.56
N SER A 39 18.54 3.63 -36.08
CA SER A 39 18.16 3.01 -37.35
C SER A 39 16.81 3.57 -37.82
N GLU A 40 16.75 3.94 -39.09
CA GLU A 40 15.51 4.37 -39.74
C GLU A 40 14.52 3.21 -39.96
N ARG A 41 15.06 1.98 -40.07
CA ARG A 41 14.25 0.77 -40.30
C ARG A 41 13.65 0.17 -39.08
N ALA A 42 14.25 0.42 -37.91
CA ALA A 42 13.77 -0.11 -36.63
C ALA A 42 12.76 0.87 -36.05
N ARG A 43 11.59 0.35 -35.68
CA ARG A 43 10.46 1.16 -35.20
C ARG A 43 10.81 2.04 -33.99
N TRP A 44 11.36 1.47 -32.94
CA TRP A 44 11.57 2.21 -31.67
C TRP A 44 12.62 3.32 -31.78
N PRO A 45 13.83 3.10 -32.35
CA PRO A 45 14.79 4.20 -32.56
C PRO A 45 14.22 5.31 -33.41
N SER A 46 13.44 4.96 -34.47
CA SER A 46 12.82 5.93 -35.37
C SER A 46 11.74 6.75 -34.66
N GLU A 47 10.83 6.12 -33.93
CA GLU A 47 9.79 6.82 -33.18
C GLU A 47 10.38 7.72 -32.08
N ILE A 48 11.39 7.24 -31.33
CA ILE A 48 12.05 8.02 -30.27
C ILE A 48 12.79 9.22 -30.85
N PHE A 49 13.57 9.03 -31.96
CA PHE A 49 14.24 10.12 -32.61
C PHE A 49 13.24 11.19 -33.08
N LYS A 50 12.14 10.76 -33.71
CA LYS A 50 11.06 11.64 -34.15
C LYS A 50 10.44 12.38 -32.96
N ASN A 51 10.14 11.69 -31.86
CA ASN A 51 9.55 12.30 -30.67
C ASN A 51 10.46 13.39 -30.09
N LEU A 52 11.76 13.13 -29.96
CA LEU A 52 12.71 14.12 -29.46
C LEU A 52 12.84 15.31 -30.40
N HIS A 53 12.88 15.07 -31.72
CA HIS A 53 13.10 16.11 -32.75
C HIS A 53 11.84 16.99 -32.93
N GLU A 54 10.65 16.38 -33.05
CA GLU A 54 9.41 17.10 -33.40
C GLU A 54 8.72 17.77 -32.19
N PHE A 55 8.93 17.27 -30.96
CA PHE A 55 8.22 17.76 -29.79
C PHE A 55 9.05 18.65 -28.84
N GLY A 56 10.18 19.16 -29.35
CA GLY A 56 10.87 20.30 -28.73
C GLY A 56 11.90 19.95 -27.65
N TYR A 57 12.53 18.78 -27.74
CA TYR A 57 13.71 18.52 -26.91
C TYR A 57 14.86 19.43 -27.39
N CYS A 58 15.39 20.26 -26.48
CA CYS A 58 16.41 21.26 -26.79
C CYS A 58 17.85 20.76 -26.58
N GLY A 59 18.02 19.53 -26.04
CA GLY A 59 19.33 18.95 -25.79
C GLY A 59 20.00 18.39 -27.08
N ARG A 60 21.28 18.07 -26.94
CA ARG A 60 22.04 17.43 -28.04
C ARG A 60 21.63 15.97 -28.19
N ILE A 61 21.38 15.52 -29.43
CA ILE A 61 21.10 14.11 -29.75
C ILE A 61 22.28 13.58 -30.57
N SER A 62 22.89 12.48 -30.15
CA SER A 62 23.95 11.76 -30.88
C SER A 62 23.43 10.38 -31.29
N LEU A 63 23.76 9.96 -32.49
CA LEU A 63 23.35 8.67 -33.04
C LEU A 63 24.50 7.68 -32.96
N VAL A 64 24.25 6.47 -32.48
CA VAL A 64 25.27 5.43 -32.32
C VAL A 64 24.81 4.12 -32.97
N ASN A 65 25.57 3.66 -33.98
CA ASN A 65 25.39 2.36 -34.62
C ASN A 65 26.71 1.90 -35.29
N PRO A 66 27.27 0.74 -34.94
CA PRO A 66 28.57 0.29 -35.51
C PRO A 66 28.52 -0.06 -36.98
N ARG A 67 27.33 -0.13 -37.59
CA ARG A 67 27.15 -0.54 -39.00
C ARG A 67 26.75 0.61 -39.92
N GLN A 68 26.59 1.82 -39.41
CA GLN A 68 26.09 2.97 -40.15
C GLN A 68 26.93 4.21 -39.84
N THR A 69 27.25 4.99 -40.86
CA THR A 69 27.96 6.26 -40.72
C THR A 69 27.01 7.46 -40.75
N GLU A 70 25.79 7.25 -41.25
CA GLU A 70 24.72 8.26 -41.32
C GLU A 70 23.36 7.61 -41.06
N VAL A 71 22.50 8.24 -40.21
CA VAL A 71 21.13 7.84 -39.89
C VAL A 71 20.30 9.11 -39.70
N PHE A 72 19.09 9.17 -40.22
CA PHE A 72 18.20 10.36 -40.19
C PHE A 72 18.86 11.62 -40.77
N GLY A 73 19.74 11.48 -41.77
CA GLY A 73 20.47 12.57 -42.35
C GLY A 73 21.53 13.22 -41.42
N GLN A 74 21.91 12.53 -40.36
CA GLN A 74 22.88 12.98 -39.37
C GLN A 74 24.03 11.98 -39.23
N GLN A 75 25.20 12.47 -38.83
CA GLN A 75 26.37 11.63 -38.56
C GLN A 75 26.04 10.60 -37.49
N CYS A 76 26.39 9.35 -37.75
CA CYS A 76 26.25 8.22 -36.83
C CYS A 76 27.63 7.71 -36.41
N PHE A 77 27.85 7.56 -35.12
CA PHE A 77 29.12 7.13 -34.54
C PHE A 77 29.13 5.62 -34.29
N PRO A 78 30.28 4.94 -34.39
CA PRO A 78 30.32 3.48 -34.22
C PRO A 78 30.15 3.02 -32.74
N SER A 79 30.44 3.89 -31.78
CA SER A 79 30.33 3.57 -30.34
C SER A 79 30.16 4.85 -29.51
N LEU A 80 29.85 4.70 -28.19
CA LEU A 80 29.74 5.83 -27.27
C LEU A 80 31.09 6.54 -27.06
N ARG A 81 32.20 5.78 -27.03
CA ARG A 81 33.57 6.34 -26.96
C ARG A 81 33.99 7.13 -28.19
N ALA A 82 33.38 6.88 -29.33
CA ALA A 82 33.66 7.62 -30.56
C ALA A 82 32.93 8.97 -30.62
N LEU A 83 32.04 9.27 -29.66
CA LEU A 83 31.38 10.57 -29.57
C LEU A 83 32.39 11.68 -29.26
N PRO A 84 32.26 12.89 -29.84
CA PRO A 84 33.14 14.02 -29.57
C PRO A 84 33.16 14.46 -28.11
N GLU A 85 32.01 14.29 -27.44
CA GLU A 85 31.81 14.63 -26.03
C GLU A 85 30.90 13.60 -25.36
N PRO A 86 31.07 13.29 -24.05
CA PRO A 86 30.17 12.44 -23.29
C PRO A 86 28.73 12.94 -23.36
N VAL A 87 27.77 12.02 -23.17
CA VAL A 87 26.35 12.34 -23.06
C VAL A 87 25.86 12.07 -21.64
N ASP A 88 24.83 12.80 -21.20
CA ASP A 88 24.20 12.58 -19.91
C ASP A 88 23.49 11.23 -19.87
N HIS A 89 22.79 10.87 -20.97
CA HIS A 89 21.96 9.68 -21.00
C HIS A 89 22.02 8.92 -22.32
N ALA A 90 22.14 7.60 -22.26
CA ALA A 90 22.12 6.71 -23.41
C ALA A 90 20.82 5.89 -23.46
N LEU A 91 20.08 5.97 -24.57
CA LEU A 91 18.92 5.15 -24.87
C LEU A 91 19.41 3.88 -25.61
N VAL A 92 19.52 2.76 -24.87
CA VAL A 92 20.16 1.52 -25.36
C VAL A 92 19.11 0.60 -25.96
N ILE A 93 18.94 0.73 -27.29
CA ILE A 93 17.92 0.03 -28.08
C ILE A 93 18.62 -1.00 -28.97
N VAL A 94 19.26 -1.97 -28.34
CA VAL A 94 20.01 -3.06 -29.01
C VAL A 94 19.54 -4.42 -28.47
N PRO A 95 19.83 -5.53 -29.18
CA PRO A 95 19.57 -6.88 -28.66
C PRO A 95 20.26 -7.12 -27.32
N ALA A 96 19.67 -7.92 -26.44
CA ALA A 96 20.15 -8.19 -25.09
C ALA A 96 21.64 -8.65 -25.03
N ALA A 97 22.09 -9.41 -26.04
CA ALA A 97 23.46 -9.88 -26.11
C ALA A 97 24.51 -8.76 -26.29
N ALA A 98 24.11 -7.61 -26.86
CA ALA A 98 25.01 -6.48 -27.07
C ALA A 98 25.03 -5.48 -25.90
N VAL A 99 24.11 -5.62 -24.94
CA VAL A 99 23.99 -4.67 -23.82
C VAL A 99 25.24 -4.60 -22.95
N PRO A 100 25.91 -5.72 -22.59
CA PRO A 100 27.14 -5.68 -21.79
C PRO A 100 28.24 -4.82 -22.42
N ASP A 101 28.48 -4.98 -23.71
CA ASP A 101 29.51 -4.22 -24.44
C ASP A 101 29.17 -2.73 -24.52
N VAL A 102 27.88 -2.40 -24.78
CA VAL A 102 27.41 -1.02 -24.83
C VAL A 102 27.52 -0.31 -23.48
N LEU A 103 27.19 -0.99 -22.38
CA LEU A 103 27.29 -0.38 -21.05
C LEU A 103 28.75 -0.18 -20.63
N SER A 104 29.63 -1.14 -20.94
CA SER A 104 31.08 -1.02 -20.69
C SER A 104 31.68 0.15 -21.52
N ASP A 105 31.29 0.25 -22.78
CA ASP A 105 31.70 1.35 -23.67
C ASP A 105 31.19 2.72 -23.15
N GLY A 106 29.94 2.76 -22.64
CA GLY A 106 29.35 3.95 -22.05
C GLY A 106 30.02 4.40 -20.75
N GLU A 107 30.40 3.45 -19.88
CA GLU A 107 31.14 3.79 -18.65
C GLU A 107 32.52 4.38 -18.96
N GLU A 108 33.25 3.76 -19.89
CA GLU A 108 34.55 4.29 -20.36
C GLU A 108 34.42 5.65 -21.06
N ALA A 109 33.30 5.90 -21.75
CA ALA A 109 32.97 7.16 -22.39
C ALA A 109 32.52 8.26 -21.40
N GLY A 110 32.27 7.93 -20.13
CA GLY A 110 31.80 8.88 -19.11
C GLY A 110 30.30 9.19 -19.18
N VAL A 111 29.49 8.31 -19.77
CA VAL A 111 28.02 8.41 -19.79
C VAL A 111 27.50 8.32 -18.35
N GLN A 112 26.59 9.23 -17.95
CA GLN A 112 26.10 9.29 -16.59
C GLN A 112 25.00 8.25 -16.31
N SER A 113 24.11 8.01 -17.29
CA SER A 113 23.03 7.02 -17.16
C SER A 113 22.65 6.39 -18.49
N ALA A 114 22.03 5.20 -18.42
CA ALA A 114 21.52 4.49 -19.59
C ALA A 114 20.14 3.87 -19.31
N THR A 115 19.26 3.90 -20.29
CA THR A 115 17.99 3.15 -20.27
C THR A 115 18.10 1.94 -21.19
N ILE A 116 17.88 0.74 -20.66
CA ILE A 116 17.94 -0.52 -21.41
C ILE A 116 16.52 -0.97 -21.76
N TYR A 117 16.19 -0.99 -23.04
CA TYR A 117 14.88 -1.40 -23.54
C TYR A 117 14.74 -2.92 -23.69
N ALA A 118 15.84 -3.61 -23.91
CA ALA A 118 15.86 -5.06 -24.13
C ALA A 118 15.32 -5.83 -22.93
N SER A 119 14.51 -6.84 -23.21
CA SER A 119 14.16 -7.93 -22.29
C SER A 119 15.22 -9.05 -22.35
N MET A 120 15.00 -10.16 -21.65
CA MET A 120 15.92 -11.31 -21.58
C MET A 120 17.26 -10.97 -20.91
N ILE A 121 17.19 -10.13 -19.87
CA ILE A 121 18.32 -9.74 -19.01
C ILE A 121 17.90 -9.91 -17.55
N GLY A 122 17.94 -11.16 -17.06
CA GLY A 122 17.51 -11.53 -15.72
C GLY A 122 16.02 -11.80 -15.57
N ASP A 123 15.25 -11.66 -16.63
CA ASP A 123 13.85 -12.03 -16.76
C ASP A 123 13.72 -13.35 -17.54
N GLY A 124 12.78 -14.20 -17.11
CA GLY A 124 12.61 -15.54 -17.68
C GLY A 124 13.58 -16.60 -17.10
N ASP A 125 13.39 -17.82 -17.57
CA ASP A 125 14.09 -19.01 -17.03
C ASP A 125 15.31 -19.44 -17.83
N GLU A 126 15.55 -18.84 -18.99
CA GLU A 126 16.65 -19.22 -19.88
C GLU A 126 18.02 -18.92 -19.24
N PRO A 127 18.98 -19.87 -19.34
CA PRO A 127 20.31 -19.73 -18.72
C PRO A 127 21.04 -18.46 -19.18
N GLU A 128 20.91 -18.08 -20.44
CA GLU A 128 21.55 -16.90 -21.00
C GLU A 128 20.96 -15.59 -20.46
N SER A 129 19.64 -15.54 -20.23
CA SER A 129 19.01 -14.40 -19.59
C SER A 129 19.48 -14.25 -18.15
N LYS A 130 19.52 -15.36 -17.38
CA LYS A 130 20.05 -15.38 -16.01
C LYS A 130 21.51 -14.94 -15.95
N ALA A 131 22.34 -15.39 -16.90
CA ALA A 131 23.76 -15.00 -16.97
C ALA A 131 23.90 -13.49 -17.24
N ARG A 132 23.13 -12.93 -18.19
CA ARG A 132 23.11 -11.48 -18.47
C ARG A 132 22.61 -10.67 -17.26
N GLY A 133 21.58 -11.16 -16.55
CA GLY A 133 21.10 -10.56 -15.32
C GLY A 133 22.15 -10.52 -14.21
N ALA A 134 22.87 -11.62 -14.00
CA ALA A 134 23.97 -11.70 -13.03
C ALA A 134 25.12 -10.75 -13.40
N TRP A 135 25.47 -10.68 -14.68
CA TRP A 135 26.47 -9.73 -15.19
C TRP A 135 26.04 -8.28 -14.91
N LEU A 136 24.78 -7.92 -15.23
CA LEU A 136 24.25 -6.58 -15.01
C LEU A 136 24.26 -6.22 -13.52
N ALA A 137 23.86 -7.12 -12.65
CA ALA A 137 23.90 -6.90 -11.20
C ALA A 137 25.33 -6.64 -10.71
N ALA A 138 26.32 -7.39 -11.21
CA ALA A 138 27.74 -7.18 -10.88
C ALA A 138 28.27 -5.85 -11.46
N PHE A 139 27.83 -5.47 -12.65
CA PHE A 139 28.19 -4.20 -13.28
C PHE A 139 27.67 -3.01 -12.47
N VAL A 140 26.36 -2.93 -12.20
CA VAL A 140 25.76 -1.79 -11.48
C VAL A 140 26.23 -1.64 -10.04
N ALA A 141 26.72 -2.74 -9.43
CA ALA A 141 27.30 -2.70 -8.08
C ALA A 141 28.63 -1.93 -8.02
N LYS A 142 29.35 -1.81 -9.14
CA LYS A 142 30.69 -1.18 -9.23
C LYS A 142 30.70 0.07 -10.08
N SER A 143 29.79 0.18 -11.05
CA SER A 143 29.73 1.25 -12.03
C SER A 143 29.22 2.57 -11.40
N ARG A 144 29.71 3.68 -11.95
CA ARG A 144 29.15 5.02 -11.73
C ARG A 144 28.00 5.33 -12.67
N LEU A 145 27.92 4.62 -13.80
CA LEU A 145 26.83 4.74 -14.77
C LEU A 145 25.54 4.20 -14.15
N ARG A 146 24.51 5.03 -14.06
CA ARG A 146 23.20 4.62 -13.56
C ARG A 146 22.40 3.91 -14.65
N VAL A 147 21.68 2.86 -14.29
CA VAL A 147 20.93 2.03 -15.23
C VAL A 147 19.45 2.02 -14.93
N ALA A 148 18.62 2.41 -15.91
CA ALA A 148 17.17 2.25 -15.94
C ALA A 148 16.78 1.01 -16.76
N GLY A 149 15.75 0.29 -16.35
CA GLY A 149 15.40 -1.01 -16.97
C GLY A 149 16.22 -2.15 -16.36
N PRO A 150 16.52 -3.24 -17.06
CA PRO A 150 16.07 -3.61 -18.42
C PRO A 150 14.57 -3.91 -18.50
N ASN A 151 14.13 -4.34 -19.69
CA ASN A 151 12.73 -4.70 -19.92
C ASN A 151 11.77 -3.55 -19.60
N CYS A 152 12.09 -2.35 -20.08
CA CYS A 152 11.27 -1.15 -19.94
C CYS A 152 11.04 -0.47 -21.29
N MET A 153 10.18 0.52 -21.32
CA MET A 153 9.87 1.29 -22.54
C MET A 153 10.38 2.74 -22.46
N GLY A 154 11.19 3.06 -21.46
CA GLY A 154 11.75 4.40 -21.27
C GLY A 154 10.85 5.34 -20.46
N ALA A 155 11.01 6.63 -20.69
CA ALA A 155 10.33 7.66 -19.91
C ALA A 155 9.87 8.84 -20.78
N TYR A 156 8.87 9.57 -20.25
CA TYR A 156 8.48 10.91 -20.67
C TYR A 156 8.81 11.90 -19.56
N SER A 157 9.56 12.94 -19.88
CA SER A 157 9.71 14.15 -19.06
C SER A 157 9.07 15.30 -19.81
N TYR A 158 7.85 15.68 -19.41
CA TYR A 158 7.05 16.64 -20.17
C TYR A 158 7.59 18.06 -20.09
N ARG A 159 8.22 18.44 -18.99
CA ARG A 159 8.87 19.74 -18.86
C ARG A 159 10.09 19.88 -19.73
N GLU A 160 10.95 18.85 -19.72
CA GLU A 160 12.20 18.83 -20.50
C GLU A 160 11.97 18.45 -21.96
N ARG A 161 10.72 18.10 -22.33
CA ARG A 161 10.38 17.55 -23.66
C ARG A 161 11.24 16.34 -24.04
N LEU A 162 11.74 15.63 -23.04
CA LEU A 162 12.54 14.43 -23.21
C LEU A 162 11.59 13.22 -23.30
N PHE A 163 11.38 12.72 -24.52
CA PHE A 163 10.43 11.67 -24.83
C PHE A 163 11.15 10.42 -25.32
N GLY A 164 11.78 9.71 -24.39
CA GLY A 164 12.47 8.44 -24.62
C GLY A 164 11.56 7.23 -24.74
N TYR A 165 10.25 7.41 -24.85
CA TYR A 165 9.27 6.33 -25.00
C TYR A 165 8.77 6.23 -26.45
N PRO A 166 8.66 5.03 -27.06
CA PRO A 166 8.28 4.87 -28.46
C PRO A 166 6.75 4.95 -28.67
N ASN A 167 6.14 6.09 -28.37
CA ASN A 167 4.73 6.40 -28.64
C ASN A 167 4.54 7.90 -28.84
N THR A 168 4.28 8.29 -30.09
CA THR A 168 4.20 9.70 -30.51
C THR A 168 2.92 10.41 -30.05
N GLU A 169 1.84 9.69 -29.87
CA GLU A 169 0.54 10.29 -29.52
C GLU A 169 0.59 11.03 -28.17
N LEU A 170 1.21 10.40 -27.18
CA LEU A 170 1.35 10.97 -25.83
C LEU A 170 2.29 12.18 -25.75
N CYS A 171 3.22 12.31 -26.68
CA CYS A 171 4.14 13.47 -26.75
C CYS A 171 3.43 14.81 -27.03
N ARG A 172 2.21 14.76 -27.58
CA ARG A 172 1.39 15.94 -27.90
C ARG A 172 0.73 16.59 -26.71
N LEU A 173 0.69 15.90 -25.58
CA LEU A 173 0.05 16.42 -24.37
C LEU A 173 0.83 17.61 -23.80
N ALA A 174 0.09 18.56 -23.26
CA ALA A 174 0.68 19.64 -22.47
C ALA A 174 1.28 19.08 -21.16
N PRO A 175 2.34 19.71 -20.62
CA PRO A 175 2.82 19.39 -19.28
C PRO A 175 1.73 19.53 -18.23
N GLY A 176 1.78 18.69 -17.17
CA GLY A 176 0.85 18.69 -16.07
C GLY A 176 1.52 18.35 -14.76
N SER A 177 0.73 17.91 -13.79
CA SER A 177 1.12 17.76 -12.39
C SER A 177 1.15 16.31 -11.88
N VAL A 178 0.85 15.34 -12.73
CA VAL A 178 0.80 13.92 -12.33
C VAL A 178 2.09 13.22 -12.73
N ALA A 179 2.80 12.64 -11.76
CA ALA A 179 3.90 11.73 -12.04
C ALA A 179 3.38 10.28 -12.06
N CYS A 180 3.69 9.53 -13.11
CA CYS A 180 3.33 8.12 -13.27
C CYS A 180 4.58 7.25 -13.21
N LEU A 181 4.69 6.37 -12.21
CA LEU A 181 5.83 5.48 -12.05
C LEU A 181 5.34 4.04 -12.06
N PHE A 182 5.51 3.36 -13.19
CA PHE A 182 4.99 2.02 -13.44
C PHE A 182 6.13 1.05 -13.70
N GLN A 183 6.09 -0.13 -13.10
CA GLN A 183 7.06 -1.18 -13.46
C GLN A 183 6.74 -1.79 -14.82
N SER A 184 5.45 -1.89 -15.16
CA SER A 184 4.99 -2.45 -16.43
C SER A 184 4.98 -1.41 -17.56
N GLY A 185 5.82 -1.63 -18.58
CA GLY A 185 5.90 -0.78 -19.76
C GLY A 185 4.64 -0.81 -20.63
N GLY A 186 4.00 -1.96 -20.80
CA GLY A 186 2.76 -2.08 -21.57
C GLY A 186 1.58 -1.40 -20.90
N THR A 187 1.43 -1.58 -19.58
CA THR A 187 0.28 -1.08 -18.82
C THR A 187 0.23 0.44 -18.79
N ILE A 188 1.38 1.11 -18.63
CA ILE A 188 1.43 2.57 -18.49
C ILE A 188 0.84 3.31 -19.70
N GLN A 189 1.14 2.89 -20.91
CA GLN A 189 0.69 3.61 -22.11
C GLN A 189 -0.84 3.59 -22.27
N PHE A 190 -1.47 2.46 -21.97
CA PHE A 190 -2.93 2.36 -22.03
C PHE A 190 -3.59 3.19 -20.95
N TRP A 191 -3.05 3.13 -19.72
CA TRP A 191 -3.54 3.94 -18.62
C TRP A 191 -3.37 5.44 -18.89
N MET A 192 -2.20 5.86 -19.37
CA MET A 192 -1.92 7.26 -19.70
C MET A 192 -2.87 7.80 -20.79
N LYS A 193 -3.15 7.01 -21.83
CA LYS A 193 -4.08 7.42 -22.88
C LYS A 193 -5.49 7.63 -22.33
N ALA A 194 -6.03 6.63 -21.64
CA ALA A 194 -7.36 6.70 -21.06
C ALA A 194 -7.48 7.87 -20.06
N ALA A 195 -6.48 8.05 -19.21
CA ALA A 195 -6.46 9.14 -18.23
C ALA A 195 -6.29 10.53 -18.89
N ALA A 196 -5.49 10.63 -19.97
CA ALA A 196 -5.34 11.87 -20.73
C ALA A 196 -6.63 12.31 -21.43
N GLU A 197 -7.39 11.35 -21.97
CA GLU A 197 -8.72 11.58 -22.51
C GLU A 197 -9.72 12.10 -21.47
N ARG A 198 -9.48 11.78 -20.19
CA ARG A 198 -10.25 12.25 -19.05
C ARG A 198 -9.77 13.61 -18.49
N GLY A 199 -8.69 14.15 -19.03
CA GLY A 199 -8.16 15.47 -18.66
C GLY A 199 -6.88 15.45 -17.83
N LEU A 200 -6.37 14.29 -17.41
CA LEU A 200 -5.10 14.24 -16.68
C LEU A 200 -3.93 14.67 -17.57
N ARG A 201 -2.98 15.37 -16.98
CA ARG A 201 -1.75 15.84 -17.62
C ARG A 201 -0.55 15.48 -16.74
N TYR A 202 0.57 15.19 -17.37
CA TYR A 202 1.70 14.56 -16.70
C TYR A 202 2.89 15.50 -16.54
N SER A 203 3.63 15.34 -15.44
CA SER A 203 4.96 15.90 -15.25
C SER A 203 6.03 14.92 -15.75
N TYR A 204 6.01 13.71 -15.19
CA TYR A 204 6.91 12.62 -15.56
C TYR A 204 6.13 11.30 -15.68
N CYS A 205 6.50 10.47 -16.65
CA CYS A 205 6.01 9.11 -16.75
C CYS A 205 7.18 8.17 -16.99
N VAL A 206 7.39 7.21 -16.10
CA VAL A 206 8.56 6.32 -16.11
C VAL A 206 8.11 4.88 -16.11
N THR A 207 8.74 4.08 -16.97
CA THR A 207 8.67 2.62 -16.90
C THR A 207 9.99 2.12 -16.33
N SER A 208 9.97 1.58 -15.11
CA SER A 208 11.20 1.18 -14.42
C SER A 208 11.72 -0.21 -14.77
N GLY A 209 10.87 -1.08 -15.33
CA GLY A 209 11.25 -2.45 -15.71
C GLY A 209 11.71 -3.31 -14.54
N ASN A 210 12.81 -4.05 -14.71
CA ASN A 210 13.30 -5.04 -13.73
C ASN A 210 14.07 -4.45 -12.54
N GLU A 211 14.48 -3.18 -12.57
CA GLU A 211 15.06 -2.40 -11.47
C GLU A 211 16.32 -2.98 -10.78
N PRO A 212 17.37 -3.41 -11.50
CA PRO A 212 18.62 -3.83 -10.86
C PRO A 212 19.42 -2.65 -10.27
N ASP A 213 19.20 -1.41 -10.76
CA ASP A 213 19.84 -0.18 -10.29
C ASP A 213 18.80 0.89 -9.96
N LEU A 214 18.39 1.74 -10.92
CA LEU A 214 17.33 2.71 -10.69
C LEU A 214 15.96 2.02 -10.62
N GLY A 215 15.21 2.33 -9.57
CA GLY A 215 13.89 1.74 -9.36
C GLY A 215 12.87 2.73 -8.82
N LEU A 216 11.66 2.23 -8.49
CA LEU A 216 10.54 3.04 -8.00
C LEU A 216 10.93 3.99 -6.88
N ALA A 217 11.79 3.56 -5.94
CA ALA A 217 12.21 4.39 -4.82
C ALA A 217 12.98 5.64 -5.28
N ASP A 218 13.86 5.50 -6.28
CA ASP A 218 14.67 6.60 -6.80
C ASP A 218 13.84 7.60 -7.58
N TYR A 219 12.98 7.08 -8.46
CA TYR A 219 12.06 7.93 -9.22
C TYR A 219 11.04 8.62 -8.32
N LEU A 220 10.50 7.92 -7.31
CA LEU A 220 9.60 8.52 -6.33
C LEU A 220 10.32 9.66 -5.59
N ASN A 221 11.54 9.40 -5.09
CA ASN A 221 12.34 10.41 -4.41
C ASN A 221 12.62 11.63 -5.30
N PHE A 222 12.84 11.43 -6.60
CA PHE A 222 13.06 12.51 -7.56
C PHE A 222 11.79 13.34 -7.80
N VAL A 223 10.63 12.69 -8.07
CA VAL A 223 9.40 13.42 -8.44
C VAL A 223 8.74 14.15 -7.25
N ILE A 224 8.98 13.70 -6.01
CA ILE A 224 8.46 14.44 -4.85
C ILE A 224 9.17 15.77 -4.61
N ASP A 225 10.40 15.93 -5.07
CA ASP A 225 11.14 17.19 -5.00
C ASP A 225 10.76 18.16 -6.13
N ASP A 226 10.13 17.70 -7.20
CA ASP A 226 9.64 18.56 -8.26
C ASP A 226 8.42 19.39 -7.78
N PRO A 227 8.51 20.75 -7.77
CA PRO A 227 7.42 21.59 -7.28
C PRO A 227 6.16 21.54 -8.14
N GLU A 228 6.27 21.17 -9.41
CA GLU A 228 5.13 21.08 -10.32
C GLU A 228 4.40 19.75 -10.20
N THR A 229 5.06 18.71 -9.71
CA THR A 229 4.42 17.42 -9.46
C THR A 229 3.58 17.51 -8.19
N ARG A 230 2.26 17.40 -8.31
CA ARG A 230 1.31 17.50 -7.21
C ARG A 230 0.83 16.16 -6.67
N GLN A 231 0.86 15.11 -7.50
CA GLN A 231 0.49 13.75 -7.11
C GLN A 231 1.32 12.71 -7.85
N VAL A 232 1.44 11.53 -7.27
CA VAL A 232 2.17 10.41 -7.84
C VAL A 232 1.27 9.20 -7.98
N VAL A 233 1.26 8.59 -9.17
CA VAL A 233 0.49 7.38 -9.48
C VAL A 233 1.46 6.23 -9.70
N LEU A 234 1.27 5.12 -8.96
CA LEU A 234 2.15 3.96 -8.97
C LEU A 234 1.44 2.69 -9.44
N PHE A 235 2.11 1.94 -10.31
CA PHE A 235 1.79 0.55 -10.60
C PHE A 235 2.96 -0.33 -10.15
N ILE A 236 2.72 -1.16 -9.11
CA ILE A 236 3.76 -1.89 -8.39
C ILE A 236 3.59 -3.39 -8.61
N GLU A 237 4.63 -4.05 -9.09
CA GLU A 237 4.74 -5.51 -9.16
C GLU A 237 5.54 -6.03 -7.96
N GLY A 238 6.61 -5.35 -7.59
CA GLY A 238 7.42 -5.64 -6.41
C GLY A 238 8.21 -4.43 -5.92
N ILE A 239 8.52 -4.37 -4.63
CA ILE A 239 9.34 -3.31 -4.04
C ILE A 239 10.73 -3.88 -3.74
N ARG A 240 11.70 -3.55 -4.59
CA ARG A 240 13.06 -4.11 -4.48
C ARG A 240 13.90 -3.51 -3.36
N ARG A 241 13.70 -2.22 -3.07
CA ARG A 241 14.37 -1.51 -1.98
C ARG A 241 13.34 -0.90 -1.03
N PRO A 242 12.73 -1.74 -0.14
CA PRO A 242 11.60 -1.32 0.68
C PRO A 242 11.95 -0.19 1.64
N GLU A 243 13.15 -0.15 2.20
CA GLU A 243 13.59 0.93 3.08
C GLU A 243 13.63 2.28 2.35
N ALA A 244 14.24 2.33 1.16
CA ALA A 244 14.29 3.53 0.34
C ALA A 244 12.88 3.95 -0.10
N PHE A 245 12.04 3.00 -0.49
CA PHE A 245 10.65 3.27 -0.89
C PHE A 245 9.84 3.87 0.27
N MET A 246 9.91 3.28 1.46
CA MET A 246 9.23 3.78 2.65
C MET A 246 9.74 5.18 3.04
N HIS A 247 11.03 5.43 2.92
CA HIS A 247 11.61 6.75 3.18
C HIS A 247 11.05 7.80 2.20
N ALA A 248 11.06 7.51 0.89
CA ALA A 248 10.49 8.42 -0.12
C ALA A 248 8.98 8.64 0.12
N ALA A 249 8.22 7.58 0.41
CA ALA A 249 6.79 7.69 0.72
C ALA A 249 6.54 8.53 1.99
N GLY A 250 7.37 8.39 3.01
CA GLY A 250 7.33 9.23 4.23
C GLY A 250 7.59 10.71 3.94
N ARG A 251 8.55 11.01 3.06
CA ARG A 251 8.80 12.38 2.57
C ARG A 251 7.60 12.94 1.81
N ALA A 252 7.02 12.17 0.90
CA ALA A 252 5.82 12.59 0.16
C ALA A 252 4.66 12.91 1.11
N LEU A 253 4.43 12.06 2.13
CA LEU A 253 3.40 12.27 3.15
C LEU A 253 3.64 13.55 3.95
N ALA A 254 4.88 13.77 4.41
CA ALA A 254 5.27 14.96 5.16
C ALA A 254 5.11 16.25 4.32
N MET A 255 5.40 16.19 3.02
CA MET A 255 5.20 17.29 2.07
C MET A 255 3.74 17.44 1.61
N GLY A 256 2.86 16.53 1.99
CA GLY A 256 1.45 16.55 1.60
C GLY A 256 1.19 16.15 0.15
N LYS A 257 2.12 15.48 -0.52
CA LYS A 257 1.94 14.95 -1.89
C LYS A 257 1.30 13.57 -1.84
N PRO A 258 0.09 13.37 -2.40
CA PRO A 258 -0.56 12.07 -2.41
C PRO A 258 0.15 11.07 -3.32
N ILE A 259 0.21 9.84 -2.85
CA ILE A 259 0.62 8.68 -3.62
C ILE A 259 -0.60 7.77 -3.79
N LEU A 260 -0.99 7.53 -5.03
CA LEU A 260 -2.06 6.64 -5.43
C LEU A 260 -1.44 5.37 -6.01
N ALA A 261 -1.77 4.20 -5.50
CA ALA A 261 -1.09 2.99 -5.91
C ALA A 261 -2.01 1.82 -6.20
N ILE A 262 -1.64 1.04 -7.20
CA ILE A 262 -2.14 -0.32 -7.41
C ILE A 262 -0.95 -1.28 -7.36
N LYS A 263 -1.15 -2.43 -6.71
CA LYS A 263 -0.11 -3.46 -6.61
C LYS A 263 -0.68 -4.83 -7.02
N THR A 264 0.05 -5.53 -7.88
CA THR A 264 -0.21 -6.93 -8.21
C THR A 264 0.25 -7.86 -7.07
N GLY A 265 -0.12 -9.14 -7.12
CA GLY A 265 0.31 -10.11 -6.10
C GLY A 265 -0.61 -10.18 -4.87
N ALA A 266 -1.90 -9.83 -5.01
CA ALA A 266 -2.89 -9.98 -3.94
C ALA A 266 -3.32 -11.43 -3.69
N THR A 267 -3.14 -12.33 -4.67
CA THR A 267 -3.48 -13.75 -4.58
C THR A 267 -2.24 -14.61 -4.74
N ALA A 268 -2.27 -15.85 -4.24
CA ALA A 268 -1.16 -16.79 -4.39
C ALA A 268 -0.79 -17.04 -5.87
N GLN A 269 -1.77 -17.12 -6.75
CA GLN A 269 -1.53 -17.27 -8.19
C GLN A 269 -0.84 -16.03 -8.78
N SER A 270 -1.31 -14.83 -8.41
CA SER A 270 -0.69 -13.59 -8.87
C SER A 270 0.72 -13.41 -8.31
N GLN A 271 0.98 -13.84 -7.08
CA GLN A 271 2.32 -13.84 -6.48
C GLN A 271 3.29 -14.74 -7.25
N ALA A 272 2.87 -15.97 -7.57
CA ALA A 272 3.66 -16.92 -8.35
C ALA A 272 3.94 -16.38 -9.76
N ALA A 273 2.95 -15.78 -10.43
CA ALA A 273 3.11 -15.17 -11.75
C ALA A 273 4.09 -13.98 -11.72
N SER A 274 3.98 -13.09 -10.74
CA SER A 274 4.91 -11.95 -10.60
C SER A 274 6.34 -12.40 -10.36
N GLN A 275 6.54 -13.44 -9.54
CA GLN A 275 7.86 -13.98 -9.25
C GLN A 275 8.53 -14.58 -10.49
N SER A 276 7.79 -15.30 -11.33
CA SER A 276 8.34 -15.86 -12.58
C SER A 276 8.58 -14.80 -13.65
N HIS A 277 7.78 -13.73 -13.69
CA HIS A 277 7.88 -12.67 -14.71
C HIS A 277 8.98 -11.66 -14.42
N THR A 278 9.15 -11.22 -13.17
CA THR A 278 10.07 -10.13 -12.80
C THR A 278 11.22 -10.55 -11.89
N GLY A 279 11.20 -11.79 -11.39
CA GLY A 279 12.14 -12.27 -10.38
C GLY A 279 12.05 -11.53 -9.04
N ALA A 280 11.02 -10.69 -8.83
CA ALA A 280 10.80 -9.99 -7.59
C ALA A 280 9.99 -10.83 -6.60
N ILE A 281 10.38 -10.81 -5.32
CA ILE A 281 9.57 -11.40 -4.25
C ILE A 281 8.35 -10.48 -4.06
N ALA A 282 7.15 -10.99 -4.35
CA ALA A 282 5.90 -10.21 -4.26
C ALA A 282 5.58 -9.74 -2.83
N GLY A 283 6.11 -10.42 -1.81
CA GLY A 283 5.85 -10.13 -0.40
C GLY A 283 4.42 -10.47 0.06
N ASP A 284 4.17 -10.34 1.34
CA ASP A 284 2.82 -10.46 1.92
C ASP A 284 1.98 -9.22 1.56
N TYR A 285 0.85 -9.44 0.88
CA TYR A 285 -0.03 -8.33 0.46
C TYR A 285 -0.67 -7.60 1.64
N ALA A 286 -0.96 -8.29 2.74
CA ALA A 286 -1.47 -7.65 3.96
C ALA A 286 -0.40 -6.76 4.62
N ALA A 287 0.85 -7.21 4.60
CA ALA A 287 1.99 -6.40 5.04
C ALA A 287 2.21 -5.16 4.17
N TYR A 288 2.05 -5.29 2.84
CA TYR A 288 2.06 -4.16 1.93
C TYR A 288 0.96 -3.14 2.26
N LEU A 289 -0.28 -3.59 2.50
CA LEU A 289 -1.38 -2.70 2.88
C LEU A 289 -1.14 -2.00 4.22
N ALA A 290 -0.56 -2.69 5.20
CA ALA A 290 -0.19 -2.09 6.48
C ALA A 290 0.90 -1.02 6.30
N MET A 291 1.87 -1.26 5.41
CA MET A 291 2.86 -0.26 5.02
C MET A 291 2.21 0.94 4.33
N CYS A 292 1.32 0.72 3.38
CA CYS A 292 0.60 1.80 2.70
C CYS A 292 -0.19 2.66 3.69
N GLU A 293 -0.87 2.06 4.66
CA GLU A 293 -1.61 2.80 5.66
C GLU A 293 -0.71 3.66 6.55
N ARG A 294 0.48 3.15 6.95
CA ARG A 294 1.48 3.89 7.71
C ARG A 294 2.01 5.10 6.96
N TYR A 295 2.30 4.94 5.66
CA TYR A 295 2.92 5.95 4.83
C TYR A 295 1.92 6.79 4.01
N GLY A 296 0.62 6.66 4.28
CA GLY A 296 -0.43 7.45 3.65
C GLY A 296 -0.59 7.21 2.15
N ILE A 297 -0.20 6.04 1.66
CA ILE A 297 -0.38 5.61 0.27
C ILE A 297 -1.82 5.14 0.09
N VAL A 298 -2.55 5.78 -0.80
CA VAL A 298 -3.94 5.41 -1.14
C VAL A 298 -3.91 4.25 -2.13
N THR A 299 -4.53 3.13 -1.77
CA THR A 299 -4.48 1.91 -2.59
C THR A 299 -5.79 1.66 -3.31
N TYR A 300 -5.70 1.24 -4.57
CA TYR A 300 -6.82 0.87 -5.43
C TYR A 300 -6.64 -0.54 -5.98
N ARG A 301 -7.74 -1.14 -6.48
CA ARG A 301 -7.73 -2.51 -7.03
C ARG A 301 -7.92 -2.55 -8.53
N SER A 302 -8.41 -1.47 -9.14
CA SER A 302 -8.65 -1.37 -10.57
C SER A 302 -7.91 -0.17 -11.16
N LEU A 303 -7.49 -0.29 -12.41
CA LEU A 303 -6.87 0.81 -13.16
C LEU A 303 -7.86 1.94 -13.43
N ASP A 304 -9.15 1.64 -13.53
CA ASP A 304 -10.22 2.62 -13.70
C ASP A 304 -10.40 3.44 -12.43
N ASP A 305 -10.47 2.79 -11.25
CA ASP A 305 -10.52 3.50 -9.95
C ASP A 305 -9.34 4.46 -9.80
N LEU A 306 -8.15 4.06 -10.29
CA LEU A 306 -6.95 4.87 -10.21
C LEU A 306 -7.04 6.15 -11.07
N ILE A 307 -7.74 6.09 -12.23
CA ILE A 307 -8.04 7.27 -13.05
C ILE A 307 -8.98 8.22 -12.32
N GLU A 308 -10.08 7.69 -11.80
CA GLU A 308 -11.11 8.50 -11.13
C GLU A 308 -10.53 9.16 -9.86
N ALA A 309 -9.72 8.43 -9.11
CA ALA A 309 -9.01 8.97 -7.97
C ALA A 309 -8.02 10.07 -8.36
N ALA A 310 -7.19 9.85 -9.37
CA ALA A 310 -6.24 10.86 -9.83
C ALA A 310 -6.94 12.15 -10.29
N LEU A 311 -8.11 12.04 -10.94
CA LEU A 311 -8.95 13.18 -11.30
C LEU A 311 -9.49 13.91 -10.06
N ALA A 312 -9.95 13.16 -9.04
CA ALA A 312 -10.43 13.76 -7.80
C ALA A 312 -9.34 14.57 -7.09
N PHE A 313 -8.10 14.06 -7.07
CA PHE A 313 -6.94 14.75 -6.49
C PHE A 313 -6.50 15.97 -7.31
N GLU A 314 -6.68 15.96 -8.66
CA GLU A 314 -6.43 17.15 -9.50
C GLU A 314 -7.30 18.34 -9.12
N GLY A 315 -8.48 18.12 -8.57
CA GLY A 315 -9.32 19.18 -8.03
C GLY A 315 -8.67 20.01 -6.92
N GLY A 316 -7.59 19.54 -6.31
CA GLY A 316 -6.71 20.26 -5.38
C GLY A 316 -7.33 20.57 -4.01
N ARG A 317 -8.59 20.22 -3.77
CA ARG A 317 -9.30 20.44 -2.51
C ARG A 317 -9.29 19.17 -1.67
N LEU A 318 -9.01 19.31 -0.38
CA LEU A 318 -9.01 18.19 0.55
C LEU A 318 -10.07 18.38 1.64
N PRO A 319 -10.78 17.30 2.01
CA PRO A 319 -11.84 17.38 3.00
C PRO A 319 -11.28 17.50 4.42
N LYS A 320 -12.11 18.06 5.34
CA LYS A 320 -11.81 18.13 6.78
C LYS A 320 -12.32 16.91 7.57
N GLY A 321 -13.11 16.05 6.94
CA GLY A 321 -13.68 14.84 7.50
C GLY A 321 -14.16 13.86 6.42
N PRO A 322 -14.65 12.67 6.80
CA PRO A 322 -15.03 11.60 5.86
C PRO A 322 -16.45 11.75 5.28
N ARG A 323 -17.25 12.71 5.71
CA ARG A 323 -18.70 12.75 5.52
C ARG A 323 -19.06 13.28 4.14
N ILE A 324 -19.77 12.46 3.35
CA ILE A 324 -20.11 12.75 1.96
C ILE A 324 -21.61 13.13 1.86
N GLY A 325 -21.89 14.26 1.23
CA GLY A 325 -23.23 14.64 0.78
C GLY A 325 -23.39 14.29 -0.70
N PHE A 326 -24.38 13.46 -1.00
CA PHE A 326 -24.70 13.10 -2.37
C PHE A 326 -25.94 13.88 -2.83
N VAL A 327 -25.88 14.46 -4.02
CA VAL A 327 -26.99 15.13 -4.70
C VAL A 327 -27.24 14.37 -6.00
N THR A 328 -28.46 13.90 -6.22
CA THR A 328 -28.87 13.13 -7.41
C THR A 328 -30.22 13.58 -7.94
N THR A 329 -30.54 13.20 -9.16
CA THR A 329 -31.82 13.48 -9.83
C THR A 329 -32.66 12.21 -10.02
N SER A 330 -32.48 11.19 -9.16
CA SER A 330 -33.15 9.89 -9.33
C SER A 330 -33.21 9.10 -8.04
N GLY A 331 -34.39 8.70 -7.62
CA GLY A 331 -34.61 7.85 -6.44
C GLY A 331 -33.89 6.50 -6.51
N GLY A 332 -33.86 5.83 -7.68
CA GLY A 332 -33.12 4.58 -7.85
C GLY A 332 -31.61 4.75 -7.65
N THR A 333 -31.06 5.94 -7.88
CA THR A 333 -29.65 6.24 -7.56
C THR A 333 -29.46 6.37 -6.05
N VAL A 334 -30.45 6.86 -5.30
CA VAL A 334 -30.39 6.94 -3.83
C VAL A 334 -30.21 5.56 -3.21
N ASP A 335 -30.97 4.57 -3.67
CA ASP A 335 -30.89 3.20 -3.15
C ASP A 335 -29.50 2.59 -3.43
N LEU A 336 -28.99 2.75 -4.66
CA LEU A 336 -27.64 2.29 -5.01
C LEU A 336 -26.55 2.99 -4.19
N LEU A 337 -26.71 4.28 -3.91
CA LEU A 337 -25.75 5.03 -3.08
C LEU A 337 -25.68 4.50 -1.65
N TYR A 338 -26.81 4.09 -1.06
CA TYR A 338 -26.83 3.45 0.25
C TYR A 338 -26.07 2.12 0.24
N ASP A 339 -26.38 1.26 -0.74
CA ASP A 339 -25.75 -0.07 -0.86
C ASP A 339 -24.23 0.06 -1.05
N TYR A 340 -23.80 0.91 -1.97
CA TYR A 340 -22.37 1.08 -2.26
C TYR A 340 -21.63 1.84 -1.15
N ALA A 341 -22.26 2.81 -0.48
CA ALA A 341 -21.66 3.51 0.64
C ALA A 341 -21.37 2.56 1.81
N GLU A 342 -22.32 1.64 2.11
CA GLU A 342 -22.11 0.61 3.13
C GLU A 342 -20.98 -0.34 2.72
N ALA A 343 -20.99 -0.84 1.49
CA ALA A 343 -19.96 -1.74 0.98
C ALA A 343 -18.55 -1.14 1.00
N GLU A 344 -18.42 0.16 0.71
CA GLU A 344 -17.14 0.89 0.65
C GLU A 344 -16.81 1.60 1.99
N GLY A 345 -17.63 1.44 3.01
CA GLY A 345 -17.43 2.05 4.33
C GLY A 345 -17.45 3.59 4.30
N ALA A 346 -18.22 4.20 3.41
CA ALA A 346 -18.32 5.64 3.29
C ALA A 346 -19.26 6.24 4.34
N ALA A 347 -18.84 7.34 4.96
CA ALA A 347 -19.66 8.06 5.92
C ALA A 347 -20.65 8.97 5.20
N MET A 348 -21.94 8.69 5.35
CA MET A 348 -23.02 9.40 4.68
C MET A 348 -24.13 9.82 5.68
N PRO A 349 -23.82 10.74 6.62
CA PRO A 349 -24.79 11.20 7.60
C PRO A 349 -25.89 12.05 6.95
N ASP A 350 -27.04 12.14 7.59
CA ASP A 350 -28.12 13.02 7.15
C ASP A 350 -27.76 14.50 7.37
N PHE A 351 -28.43 15.38 6.61
CA PHE A 351 -28.29 16.82 6.77
C PHE A 351 -28.86 17.31 8.11
N THR A 352 -28.34 18.45 8.58
CA THR A 352 -28.92 19.17 9.72
C THR A 352 -30.32 19.67 9.40
N ASP A 353 -31.16 19.86 10.43
CA ASP A 353 -32.53 20.37 10.24
C ASP A 353 -32.54 21.77 9.61
N ALA A 354 -31.52 22.58 9.89
CA ALA A 354 -31.36 23.91 9.26
C ALA A 354 -31.13 23.77 7.75
N THR A 355 -30.28 22.87 7.32
CA THR A 355 -30.04 22.59 5.90
C THR A 355 -31.28 22.01 5.23
N LYS A 356 -31.98 21.08 5.87
CA LYS A 356 -33.24 20.53 5.36
C LYS A 356 -34.29 21.62 5.14
N ALA A 357 -34.46 22.55 6.09
CA ALA A 357 -35.37 23.67 5.96
C ALA A 357 -34.97 24.62 4.81
N ALA A 358 -33.69 24.85 4.59
CA ALA A 358 -33.16 25.67 3.50
C ALA A 358 -33.33 25.01 2.12
N LEU A 359 -33.22 23.66 2.05
CA LEU A 359 -33.39 22.89 0.82
C LEU A 359 -34.84 22.76 0.41
N LEU A 360 -35.78 22.65 1.36
CA LEU A 360 -37.19 22.34 1.13
C LEU A 360 -37.86 23.26 0.07
N PRO A 361 -37.62 24.59 0.03
CA PRO A 361 -38.24 25.47 -1.00
C PRO A 361 -37.70 25.23 -2.43
N MET A 362 -36.57 24.51 -2.56
CA MET A 362 -35.93 24.18 -3.84
C MET A 362 -36.25 22.76 -4.32
N MET A 363 -36.93 21.97 -3.48
CA MET A 363 -37.30 20.59 -3.79
C MET A 363 -38.64 20.51 -4.53
N GLN A 364 -38.84 19.43 -5.27
CA GLN A 364 -40.17 19.10 -5.80
C GLN A 364 -41.13 18.74 -4.66
N GLU A 365 -42.40 19.06 -4.84
CA GLU A 365 -43.44 18.74 -3.87
C GLU A 365 -43.48 17.23 -3.56
N GLY A 366 -43.50 16.88 -2.29
CA GLY A 366 -43.49 15.48 -1.81
C GLY A 366 -42.12 14.86 -1.62
N ILE A 367 -41.03 15.53 -1.99
CA ILE A 367 -39.66 15.03 -1.75
C ILE A 367 -39.11 15.67 -0.47
N ALA A 368 -38.75 14.82 0.51
CA ALA A 368 -38.13 15.26 1.75
C ALA A 368 -36.61 15.40 1.57
N PRO A 369 -35.99 16.51 1.99
CA PRO A 369 -34.51 16.65 1.94
C PRO A 369 -33.81 15.69 2.93
N LYS A 370 -33.06 14.74 2.42
CA LYS A 370 -32.22 13.83 3.17
C LYS A 370 -30.95 13.48 2.37
N ASN A 371 -29.92 12.97 2.98
CA ASN A 371 -28.72 12.50 2.30
C ASN A 371 -28.77 10.97 2.07
N PRO A 372 -28.67 10.46 0.81
CA PRO A 372 -28.54 11.16 -0.47
C PRO A 372 -29.76 12.00 -0.83
N LEU A 373 -29.51 13.17 -1.42
CA LEU A 373 -30.56 14.14 -1.78
C LEU A 373 -31.05 13.86 -3.20
N ASP A 374 -32.28 13.34 -3.34
CA ASP A 374 -32.96 13.31 -4.63
C ASP A 374 -33.65 14.66 -4.87
N VAL A 375 -33.21 15.39 -5.87
CA VAL A 375 -33.75 16.71 -6.20
C VAL A 375 -34.78 16.67 -7.34
N GLY A 376 -35.07 15.46 -7.85
CA GLY A 376 -35.84 15.31 -9.09
C GLY A 376 -35.07 15.95 -10.26
N ILE A 377 -35.81 16.66 -11.14
CA ILE A 377 -35.21 17.41 -12.25
C ILE A 377 -35.20 18.89 -11.90
N PRO A 378 -34.06 19.51 -11.55
CA PRO A 378 -33.96 20.93 -11.30
C PRO A 378 -34.38 21.72 -12.55
N SER A 379 -35.03 22.86 -12.34
CA SER A 379 -35.52 23.70 -13.45
C SER A 379 -34.38 24.32 -14.27
N THR A 380 -33.26 24.64 -13.61
CA THR A 380 -32.05 25.20 -14.25
C THR A 380 -30.79 24.72 -13.53
N LEU A 381 -29.63 24.92 -14.16
CA LEU A 381 -28.34 24.58 -13.57
C LEU A 381 -28.00 25.49 -12.37
N GLU A 382 -28.48 26.72 -12.34
CA GLU A 382 -28.33 27.62 -11.20
C GLU A 382 -29.09 27.12 -9.97
N VAL A 383 -30.28 26.52 -10.15
CA VAL A 383 -31.01 25.86 -9.05
C VAL A 383 -30.23 24.67 -8.53
N ALA A 384 -29.70 23.84 -9.42
CA ALA A 384 -28.85 22.71 -9.05
C ALA A 384 -27.61 23.19 -8.30
N ALA A 385 -26.91 24.23 -8.77
CA ALA A 385 -25.77 24.83 -8.11
C ALA A 385 -26.11 25.34 -6.70
N ARG A 386 -27.25 26.02 -6.51
CA ARG A 386 -27.70 26.47 -5.18
C ARG A 386 -28.01 25.31 -4.24
N ILE A 387 -28.59 24.22 -4.73
CA ILE A 387 -28.85 23.03 -3.93
C ILE A 387 -27.52 22.42 -3.46
N CYS A 388 -26.56 22.24 -4.37
CA CYS A 388 -25.24 21.76 -4.04
C CYS A 388 -24.51 22.69 -3.05
N ALA A 389 -24.62 24.01 -3.22
CA ALA A 389 -24.04 24.99 -2.28
C ALA A 389 -24.65 24.85 -0.89
N THR A 390 -25.98 24.71 -0.81
CA THR A 390 -26.69 24.54 0.46
C THR A 390 -26.24 23.24 1.16
N ALA A 391 -26.15 22.14 0.42
CA ALA A 391 -25.60 20.87 0.94
C ALA A 391 -24.12 21.01 1.39
N ALA A 392 -23.30 21.73 0.63
CA ALA A 392 -21.90 21.96 0.98
C ALA A 392 -21.72 22.83 2.23
N HIS A 393 -22.67 23.70 2.57
CA HIS A 393 -22.62 24.48 3.82
C HIS A 393 -23.04 23.70 5.06
N ASP A 394 -23.63 22.52 4.90
CA ASP A 394 -24.03 21.70 6.03
C ASP A 394 -22.83 21.30 6.90
N SER A 395 -22.97 21.41 8.23
CA SER A 395 -21.91 21.08 9.18
C SER A 395 -21.65 19.56 9.28
N ASN A 396 -22.61 18.72 8.86
CA ASN A 396 -22.48 17.27 8.82
C ASN A 396 -21.81 16.76 7.55
N ILE A 397 -21.52 17.62 6.57
CA ILE A 397 -20.96 17.23 5.27
C ILE A 397 -19.56 17.81 5.12
N ASP A 398 -18.62 17.03 4.62
CA ASP A 398 -17.24 17.43 4.37
C ASP A 398 -16.87 17.46 2.88
N MET A 399 -17.63 16.75 2.04
CA MET A 399 -17.47 16.65 0.58
C MET A 399 -18.84 16.58 -0.08
N VAL A 400 -18.97 17.09 -1.31
CA VAL A 400 -20.20 16.97 -2.10
C VAL A 400 -19.94 16.27 -3.42
N ALA A 401 -20.77 15.27 -3.72
CA ALA A 401 -20.77 14.56 -4.99
C ALA A 401 -22.13 14.77 -5.69
N TRP A 402 -22.10 15.34 -6.89
CA TRP A 402 -23.29 15.56 -7.67
C TRP A 402 -23.40 14.60 -8.84
N ALA A 403 -24.46 13.79 -8.84
CA ALA A 403 -24.78 12.87 -9.93
C ALA A 403 -25.41 13.63 -11.11
N SER A 404 -24.60 13.96 -12.09
CA SER A 404 -25.04 14.56 -13.34
C SER A 404 -24.40 13.86 -14.53
N PRO A 405 -25.14 13.60 -15.61
CA PRO A 405 -24.50 13.25 -16.86
C PRO A 405 -23.60 14.41 -17.31
N MET A 406 -22.46 14.08 -17.93
CA MET A 406 -21.65 15.10 -18.60
C MET A 406 -22.48 15.82 -19.66
N PRO A 407 -22.59 17.15 -19.63
CA PRO A 407 -23.37 17.88 -20.61
C PRO A 407 -22.71 17.82 -21.99
N ARG A 408 -23.51 17.65 -23.03
CA ARG A 408 -23.08 17.81 -24.44
C ARG A 408 -23.17 19.27 -24.82
N LYS A 409 -22.44 19.71 -25.82
CA LYS A 409 -22.52 21.08 -26.35
C LYS A 409 -23.95 21.49 -26.79
N THR A 410 -24.74 20.52 -27.22
CA THR A 410 -26.12 20.71 -27.69
C THR A 410 -27.17 20.59 -26.58
N ASP A 411 -26.80 20.24 -25.36
CA ASP A 411 -27.74 20.11 -24.26
C ASP A 411 -28.17 21.49 -23.77
N ALA A 412 -29.41 21.60 -23.27
CA ALA A 412 -29.91 22.81 -22.63
C ALA A 412 -29.08 23.21 -21.39
N TRP A 413 -28.29 22.27 -20.84
CA TRP A 413 -27.37 22.43 -19.73
C TRP A 413 -25.91 22.38 -20.16
N GLY A 414 -25.61 22.71 -21.40
CA GLY A 414 -24.26 22.70 -21.96
C GLY A 414 -23.35 23.75 -21.33
N ASP A 415 -23.89 24.84 -20.82
CA ASP A 415 -23.17 25.83 -20.02
C ASP A 415 -23.15 25.42 -18.55
N VAL A 416 -22.01 24.94 -18.07
CA VAL A 416 -21.78 24.52 -16.67
C VAL A 416 -21.12 25.61 -15.82
N THR A 417 -20.93 26.81 -16.37
CA THR A 417 -20.34 27.97 -15.65
C THR A 417 -21.02 28.25 -14.30
N PRO A 418 -22.35 28.11 -14.14
CA PRO A 418 -23.02 28.28 -12.85
C PRO A 418 -22.47 27.38 -11.74
N LEU A 419 -21.95 26.18 -12.08
CA LEU A 419 -21.36 25.27 -11.12
C LEU A 419 -20.02 25.79 -10.56
N ARG A 420 -19.26 26.58 -11.33
CA ARG A 420 -18.02 27.21 -10.87
C ARG A 420 -18.26 28.13 -9.66
N GLN A 421 -19.44 28.73 -9.56
CA GLN A 421 -19.79 29.58 -8.43
C GLN A 421 -19.79 28.81 -7.10
N LEU A 422 -20.05 27.49 -7.12
CA LEU A 422 -19.95 26.65 -5.94
C LEU A 422 -18.57 26.73 -5.30
N LEU A 423 -17.52 26.78 -6.12
CA LEU A 423 -16.13 26.81 -5.65
C LEU A 423 -15.78 28.12 -4.92
N THR A 424 -16.54 29.18 -5.14
CA THR A 424 -16.37 30.45 -4.43
C THR A 424 -17.10 30.50 -3.08
N GLN A 425 -18.03 29.57 -2.86
CA GLN A 425 -18.91 29.54 -1.70
C GLN A 425 -18.46 28.52 -0.63
N THR A 426 -17.56 27.61 -0.96
CA THR A 426 -17.07 26.59 -0.03
C THR A 426 -15.65 26.16 -0.37
N ASP A 427 -14.88 25.77 0.65
CA ASP A 427 -13.54 25.15 0.50
C ASP A 427 -13.62 23.61 0.39
N LYS A 428 -14.80 23.03 0.59
CA LYS A 428 -15.00 21.57 0.55
C LYS A 428 -14.78 21.05 -0.86
N PRO A 429 -14.25 19.81 -1.02
CA PRO A 429 -14.21 19.13 -2.31
C PRO A 429 -15.60 18.98 -2.91
N ILE A 430 -15.70 19.28 -4.19
CA ILE A 430 -16.90 19.07 -5.01
C ILE A 430 -16.49 18.25 -6.22
N VAL A 431 -17.23 17.20 -6.52
CA VAL A 431 -17.09 16.41 -7.74
C VAL A 431 -18.43 16.21 -8.42
N GLY A 432 -18.45 16.26 -9.73
CA GLY A 432 -19.54 15.71 -10.51
C GLY A 432 -19.32 14.22 -10.72
N PHE A 433 -20.36 13.41 -10.91
CA PHE A 433 -20.17 12.04 -11.32
C PHE A 433 -21.29 11.49 -12.21
N GLY A 434 -20.90 10.66 -13.18
CA GLY A 434 -21.80 9.82 -13.95
C GLY A 434 -22.16 8.55 -13.18
N ARG A 435 -23.42 8.09 -13.30
CA ARG A 435 -23.87 6.85 -12.65
C ARG A 435 -23.21 5.59 -13.22
N MET A 436 -22.70 5.69 -14.45
CA MET A 436 -22.05 4.59 -15.19
C MET A 436 -20.71 5.05 -15.75
N ILE A 437 -19.81 4.10 -16.00
CA ILE A 437 -18.44 4.35 -16.49
C ILE A 437 -18.40 5.00 -17.87
N TYR A 438 -19.41 4.80 -18.72
CA TYR A 438 -19.45 5.30 -20.11
C TYR A 438 -20.31 6.55 -20.30
N GLN A 439 -20.53 7.33 -19.27
CA GLN A 439 -21.27 8.60 -19.38
C GLN A 439 -20.36 9.79 -19.73
N ILE A 440 -19.46 9.60 -20.68
CA ILE A 440 -18.57 10.64 -21.19
C ILE A 440 -19.19 11.29 -22.43
N SER A 441 -19.21 12.62 -22.46
CA SER A 441 -19.65 13.41 -23.63
C SER A 441 -18.46 13.89 -24.44
N ASP A 442 -18.73 14.35 -25.68
CA ASP A 442 -17.76 15.01 -26.54
C ASP A 442 -17.29 16.38 -26.02
N ASN A 443 -17.95 16.91 -25.00
CA ASN A 443 -17.66 18.19 -24.36
C ASN A 443 -17.05 18.04 -22.95
N HIS A 444 -16.72 16.83 -22.49
CA HIS A 444 -16.37 16.58 -21.10
C HIS A 444 -15.16 17.38 -20.60
N LEU A 445 -14.12 17.56 -21.41
CA LEU A 445 -12.94 18.34 -21.00
C LEU A 445 -13.29 19.81 -20.78
N ALA A 446 -14.01 20.42 -21.72
CA ALA A 446 -14.48 21.79 -21.59
C ALA A 446 -15.44 21.95 -20.40
N ALA A 447 -16.35 21.00 -20.20
CA ALA A 447 -17.27 21.02 -19.06
C ALA A 447 -16.54 20.94 -17.70
N GLN A 448 -15.48 20.14 -17.58
CA GLN A 448 -14.65 20.09 -16.37
C GLN A 448 -13.90 21.42 -16.15
N GLU A 449 -13.33 21.99 -17.21
CA GLU A 449 -12.63 23.27 -17.16
C GLU A 449 -13.58 24.42 -16.77
N ASP A 450 -14.76 24.46 -17.39
CA ASP A 450 -15.78 25.48 -17.14
C ASP A 450 -16.37 25.38 -15.72
N ALA A 451 -16.64 24.18 -15.23
CA ALA A 451 -17.08 23.92 -13.86
C ALA A 451 -15.98 24.14 -12.82
N GLY A 452 -14.72 23.87 -13.18
CA GLY A 452 -13.56 23.97 -12.31
C GLY A 452 -13.42 22.83 -11.30
N PHE A 453 -14.13 21.71 -11.50
CA PHE A 453 -14.00 20.49 -10.73
C PHE A 453 -14.17 19.24 -11.62
N PRO A 454 -13.65 18.06 -11.21
CA PRO A 454 -13.72 16.88 -12.03
C PRO A 454 -15.11 16.25 -12.06
N PHE A 455 -15.41 15.59 -13.18
CA PHE A 455 -16.56 14.71 -13.33
C PHE A 455 -16.07 13.26 -13.37
N LEU A 456 -16.34 12.50 -12.33
CA LEU A 456 -15.94 11.11 -12.16
C LEU A 456 -16.92 10.16 -12.86
N GLN A 457 -16.53 8.92 -13.06
CA GLN A 457 -17.34 7.91 -13.74
C GLN A 457 -17.62 6.71 -12.82
N GLY A 458 -18.91 6.38 -12.69
CA GLY A 458 -19.38 5.29 -11.84
C GLY A 458 -19.56 5.69 -10.37
N ILE A 459 -20.54 5.09 -9.72
CA ILE A 459 -20.87 5.39 -8.31
C ILE A 459 -19.75 4.86 -7.39
N GLU A 460 -19.40 3.58 -7.49
CA GLU A 460 -18.39 2.96 -6.65
C GLU A 460 -17.00 3.61 -6.81
N PRO A 461 -16.48 3.83 -8.04
CA PRO A 461 -15.21 4.54 -8.21
C PRO A 461 -15.22 5.94 -7.61
N THR A 462 -16.37 6.65 -7.70
CA THR A 462 -16.51 7.98 -7.08
C THR A 462 -16.42 7.90 -5.56
N ILE A 463 -17.10 6.95 -4.92
CA ILE A 463 -17.02 6.74 -3.47
C ILE A 463 -15.59 6.40 -3.05
N ARG A 464 -14.91 5.48 -3.78
CA ARG A 464 -13.51 5.11 -3.51
C ARG A 464 -12.56 6.30 -3.66
N ALA A 465 -12.77 7.14 -4.67
CA ALA A 465 -11.97 8.36 -4.87
C ALA A 465 -12.15 9.35 -3.70
N LEU A 466 -13.39 9.59 -3.25
CA LEU A 466 -13.68 10.48 -2.12
C LEU A 466 -13.14 9.93 -0.80
N ASN A 467 -13.27 8.62 -0.55
CA ASN A 467 -12.64 7.96 0.58
C ASN A 467 -11.11 8.11 0.53
N GLY A 468 -10.51 8.03 -0.66
CA GLY A 468 -9.09 8.28 -0.88
C GLY A 468 -8.65 9.70 -0.56
N LEU A 469 -9.44 10.71 -0.94
CA LEU A 469 -9.20 12.11 -0.57
C LEU A 469 -9.15 12.28 0.95
N TRP A 470 -10.12 11.72 1.67
CA TRP A 470 -10.14 11.76 3.13
C TRP A 470 -8.98 10.98 3.74
N PHE A 471 -8.69 9.79 3.23
CA PHE A 471 -7.57 8.97 3.72
C PHE A 471 -6.26 9.76 3.69
N HIS A 472 -5.97 10.45 2.58
CA HIS A 472 -4.81 11.31 2.45
C HIS A 472 -4.91 12.55 3.34
N ALA A 473 -6.03 13.27 3.32
CA ALA A 473 -6.24 14.50 4.09
C ALA A 473 -6.02 14.29 5.59
N ALA A 474 -6.49 13.17 6.14
CA ALA A 474 -6.33 12.82 7.54
C ALA A 474 -4.88 12.52 7.95
N ARG A 475 -4.00 12.21 6.99
CA ARG A 475 -2.62 11.75 7.25
C ARG A 475 -1.54 12.72 6.79
N ARG A 476 -1.83 13.57 5.80
CA ARG A 476 -0.85 14.48 5.20
C ARG A 476 -0.13 15.34 6.25
N GLY A 477 1.13 15.66 6.01
CA GLY A 477 1.96 16.44 6.91
C GLY A 477 2.48 15.68 8.12
N ARG A 478 2.14 14.39 8.26
CA ARG A 478 2.65 13.53 9.34
C ARG A 478 4.00 12.94 8.94
N VAL A 479 4.84 12.75 9.94
CA VAL A 479 6.07 11.96 9.81
C VAL A 479 5.77 10.57 10.38
N PRO A 480 5.85 9.50 9.56
CA PRO A 480 5.62 8.15 10.05
C PRO A 480 6.60 7.79 11.16
N PRO A 481 6.16 7.23 12.28
CA PRO A 481 7.07 6.79 13.32
C PRO A 481 7.88 5.58 12.85
N THR A 482 9.15 5.57 13.23
CA THR A 482 10.09 4.48 12.95
C THR A 482 10.36 3.66 14.19
N PRO A 483 10.59 2.34 14.05
CA PRO A 483 10.99 1.53 15.17
C PRO A 483 12.31 2.03 15.75
N PRO A 484 12.43 2.20 17.08
CA PRO A 484 13.72 2.50 17.71
C PRO A 484 14.72 1.36 17.46
N PRO A 485 16.02 1.57 17.56
CA PRO A 485 17.01 0.48 17.60
C PRO A 485 16.62 -0.58 18.63
N ALA A 486 16.84 -1.87 18.33
CA ALA A 486 16.57 -2.91 19.31
C ALA A 486 17.61 -2.81 20.44
N PRO A 487 17.19 -2.70 21.71
CA PRO A 487 18.13 -2.74 22.82
C PRO A 487 18.77 -4.14 22.95
N PRO A 488 19.90 -4.28 23.64
CA PRO A 488 20.40 -5.59 24.04
C PRO A 488 19.34 -6.37 24.82
N SER A 489 19.18 -7.65 24.53
CA SER A 489 18.14 -8.49 25.13
C SER A 489 18.72 -9.83 25.57
N ASP A 490 18.43 -10.23 26.78
CA ASP A 490 18.75 -11.52 27.41
C ASP A 490 17.58 -12.49 27.41
N LEU A 491 16.50 -12.18 26.69
CA LEU A 491 15.29 -12.98 26.60
C LEU A 491 15.63 -14.42 26.15
N SER A 492 15.15 -15.40 26.92
CA SER A 492 15.22 -16.83 26.64
C SER A 492 13.88 -17.50 26.91
N ALA A 493 13.74 -18.77 26.57
CA ALA A 493 12.54 -19.54 26.87
C ALA A 493 12.25 -19.59 28.38
N ASP A 494 13.30 -19.69 29.22
CA ASP A 494 13.15 -19.77 30.69
C ASP A 494 12.73 -18.44 31.33
N THR A 495 13.05 -17.29 30.68
CA THR A 495 12.70 -15.95 31.19
C THR A 495 11.44 -15.36 30.53
N LEU A 496 10.87 -16.03 29.54
CA LEU A 496 9.78 -15.52 28.71
C LEU A 496 8.55 -15.11 29.56
N ASP A 497 8.05 -16.02 30.38
CA ASP A 497 6.83 -15.79 31.18
C ASP A 497 7.00 -14.62 32.15
N ALA A 498 8.13 -14.59 32.87
CA ALA A 498 8.44 -13.52 33.81
C ALA A 498 8.64 -12.18 33.05
N THR A 499 9.15 -12.19 31.82
CA THR A 499 9.31 -11.00 31.04
C THR A 499 7.97 -10.51 30.51
N LEU A 500 7.11 -11.37 29.98
CA LEU A 500 5.72 -10.99 29.58
C LEU A 500 4.96 -10.36 30.71
N ALA A 501 5.04 -10.95 31.92
CA ALA A 501 4.41 -10.39 33.11
C ALA A 501 4.93 -8.96 33.44
N ARG A 502 6.22 -8.68 33.28
CA ARG A 502 6.79 -7.33 33.46
C ARG A 502 6.23 -6.30 32.48
N TYR A 503 5.83 -6.72 31.28
CA TYR A 503 5.13 -5.87 30.32
C TYR A 503 3.63 -5.73 30.60
N GLY A 504 3.11 -6.40 31.65
CA GLY A 504 1.68 -6.37 32.01
C GLY A 504 0.83 -7.35 31.23
N ILE A 505 1.44 -8.34 30.56
CA ILE A 505 0.73 -9.43 29.88
C ILE A 505 0.52 -10.55 30.90
N ALA A 506 -0.72 -10.71 31.35
CA ALA A 506 -1.07 -11.72 32.35
C ALA A 506 -1.10 -13.12 31.75
N LEU A 507 -0.52 -14.07 32.44
CA LEU A 507 -0.53 -15.49 32.15
C LEU A 507 -1.43 -16.25 33.12
N PRO A 508 -2.05 -17.38 32.72
CA PRO A 508 -2.86 -18.19 33.65
C PRO A 508 -1.96 -18.84 34.68
N ARG A 509 -2.50 -19.08 35.86
CA ARG A 509 -1.83 -19.89 36.89
C ARG A 509 -1.55 -21.28 36.31
N SER A 510 -0.32 -21.70 36.35
CA SER A 510 0.07 -22.99 35.78
C SER A 510 1.18 -23.68 36.57
N ARG A 511 1.28 -25.00 36.42
CA ARG A 511 2.33 -25.81 37.01
C ARG A 511 2.72 -26.95 36.08
N LEU A 512 4.00 -27.05 35.80
CA LEU A 512 4.57 -28.18 35.06
C LEU A 512 4.83 -29.34 36.06
N VAL A 513 4.40 -30.54 35.71
CA VAL A 513 4.46 -31.73 36.54
C VAL A 513 4.86 -32.95 35.75
N GLY A 514 5.45 -33.95 36.40
CA GLY A 514 6.00 -35.13 35.75
C GLY A 514 5.01 -36.32 35.63
N ASN A 515 3.97 -36.38 36.45
CA ASN A 515 3.08 -37.53 36.53
C ASN A 515 1.67 -37.16 36.96
N ALA A 516 0.76 -38.13 36.90
CA ALA A 516 -0.66 -37.94 37.20
C ALA A 516 -0.95 -37.54 38.65
N ALA A 517 -0.22 -38.06 39.63
CA ALA A 517 -0.42 -37.70 41.04
C ALA A 517 -0.04 -36.23 41.28
N GLU A 518 1.05 -35.78 40.74
CA GLU A 518 1.44 -34.37 40.76
C GLU A 518 0.46 -33.48 39.98
N ALA A 519 -0.10 -33.96 38.86
CA ALA A 519 -1.11 -33.23 38.09
C ALA A 519 -2.38 -33.02 38.91
N VAL A 520 -2.86 -34.01 39.62
CA VAL A 520 -4.00 -33.88 40.54
C VAL A 520 -3.72 -32.88 41.65
N ALA A 521 -2.54 -32.98 42.31
CA ALA A 521 -2.18 -32.05 43.39
C ALA A 521 -2.06 -30.59 42.90
N ALA A 522 -1.49 -30.41 41.67
CA ALA A 522 -1.41 -29.11 41.03
C ALA A 522 -2.82 -28.54 40.69
N ALA A 523 -3.72 -29.38 40.18
CA ALA A 523 -5.10 -28.98 39.89
C ALA A 523 -5.87 -28.53 41.14
N GLU A 524 -5.66 -29.21 42.27
CA GLU A 524 -6.25 -28.81 43.57
C GLU A 524 -5.73 -27.47 44.07
N HIS A 525 -4.45 -27.22 43.87
CA HIS A 525 -3.84 -25.95 44.25
C HIS A 525 -4.29 -24.79 43.39
N ILE A 526 -4.42 -25.02 42.06
CA ILE A 526 -4.89 -24.02 41.10
C ILE A 526 -6.38 -23.75 41.28
N GLY A 527 -7.16 -24.79 41.54
CA GLY A 527 -8.63 -24.75 41.63
C GLY A 527 -9.31 -25.19 40.33
N PHE A 528 -10.29 -26.10 40.48
CA PHE A 528 -11.08 -26.58 39.33
C PHE A 528 -12.07 -25.53 38.82
N PRO A 529 -12.37 -25.55 37.48
CA PRO A 529 -11.86 -26.47 36.48
C PRO A 529 -10.46 -26.08 35.98
N VAL A 530 -9.70 -27.10 35.54
CA VAL A 530 -8.35 -26.90 34.94
C VAL A 530 -8.25 -27.43 33.52
N VAL A 531 -7.20 -27.03 32.83
CA VAL A 531 -6.75 -27.55 31.55
C VAL A 531 -5.47 -28.36 31.77
N LEU A 532 -5.35 -29.49 31.09
CA LEU A 532 -4.14 -30.29 31.05
C LEU A 532 -3.57 -30.29 29.62
N LYS A 533 -2.29 -29.95 29.48
CA LYS A 533 -1.59 -29.95 28.18
C LYS A 533 -0.34 -30.85 28.32
N ILE A 534 -0.02 -31.63 27.29
CA ILE A 534 1.27 -32.31 27.23
C ILE A 534 2.40 -31.29 27.11
N HIS A 535 3.53 -31.58 27.79
CA HIS A 535 4.76 -30.86 27.61
C HIS A 535 5.77 -31.78 26.88
N SER A 536 6.09 -31.41 25.63
CA SER A 536 7.00 -32.16 24.75
C SER A 536 7.73 -31.19 23.83
N ARG A 537 9.01 -31.41 23.61
CA ARG A 537 9.81 -30.68 22.62
C ARG A 537 9.59 -31.18 21.21
N ASP A 538 9.09 -32.42 21.08
CA ASP A 538 8.89 -33.09 19.80
C ASP A 538 7.51 -32.76 19.18
N ILE A 539 6.51 -32.39 20.00
CA ILE A 539 5.11 -32.12 19.58
C ILE A 539 4.86 -30.61 19.59
N LEU A 540 4.96 -29.99 18.43
CA LEU A 540 4.75 -28.54 18.27
C LEU A 540 3.27 -28.15 18.27
N HIS A 541 2.40 -28.96 17.63
CA HIS A 541 0.96 -28.73 17.51
C HIS A 541 0.17 -29.62 18.47
N LYS A 542 0.13 -29.22 19.74
CA LYS A 542 -0.44 -30.01 20.83
C LYS A 542 -1.93 -30.35 20.63
N THR A 543 -2.71 -29.41 20.15
CA THR A 543 -4.15 -29.57 19.91
C THR A 543 -4.44 -30.61 18.81
N GLU A 544 -3.71 -30.55 17.69
CA GLU A 544 -3.86 -31.48 16.57
C GLU A 544 -3.43 -32.90 16.95
N ALA A 545 -2.42 -33.01 17.82
CA ALA A 545 -1.95 -34.28 18.35
C ALA A 545 -2.83 -34.84 19.49
N GLY A 546 -3.98 -34.23 19.79
CA GLY A 546 -4.82 -34.63 20.93
C GLY A 546 -4.17 -34.41 22.29
N GLY A 547 -3.16 -33.52 22.36
CA GLY A 547 -2.36 -33.24 23.59
C GLY A 547 -2.94 -32.21 24.53
N VAL A 548 -4.24 -31.85 24.44
CA VAL A 548 -4.93 -30.87 25.29
C VAL A 548 -6.26 -31.41 25.77
N ALA A 549 -6.52 -31.37 27.08
CA ALA A 549 -7.79 -31.70 27.69
C ALA A 549 -8.33 -30.49 28.46
N LEU A 550 -9.55 -30.08 28.13
CA LEU A 550 -10.21 -28.89 28.68
C LEU A 550 -11.29 -29.26 29.68
N GLY A 551 -11.58 -28.35 30.62
CA GLY A 551 -12.74 -28.43 31.50
C GLY A 551 -12.69 -29.56 32.49
N LEU A 552 -11.52 -29.94 32.98
CA LEU A 552 -11.36 -30.99 34.01
C LEU A 552 -11.82 -30.46 35.37
N ARG A 553 -12.89 -31.04 35.88
CA ARG A 553 -13.64 -30.50 37.04
C ARG A 553 -13.33 -31.17 38.37
N ASP A 554 -12.61 -32.29 38.37
CA ASP A 554 -12.30 -33.06 39.58
C ASP A 554 -11.02 -33.90 39.40
N ARG A 555 -10.57 -34.53 40.48
CA ARG A 555 -9.40 -35.39 40.53
C ARG A 555 -9.46 -36.55 39.53
N ALA A 556 -10.63 -37.19 39.41
CA ALA A 556 -10.77 -38.35 38.52
C ALA A 556 -10.65 -37.98 37.07
N ALA A 557 -11.22 -36.82 36.65
CA ALA A 557 -11.08 -36.28 35.32
C ALA A 557 -9.61 -35.94 34.98
N VAL A 558 -8.85 -35.34 35.90
CA VAL A 558 -7.43 -35.04 35.70
C VAL A 558 -6.60 -36.33 35.55
N GLN A 559 -6.83 -37.31 36.41
CA GLN A 559 -6.13 -38.61 36.33
C GLN A 559 -6.37 -39.31 34.99
N ALA A 560 -7.63 -39.39 34.55
CA ALA A 560 -8.00 -40.01 33.29
C ALA A 560 -7.42 -39.24 32.08
N ALA A 561 -7.37 -37.90 32.16
CA ALA A 561 -6.83 -37.05 31.10
C ALA A 561 -5.32 -37.26 30.90
N VAL A 562 -4.54 -37.49 31.95
CA VAL A 562 -3.10 -37.79 31.81
C VAL A 562 -2.87 -39.02 30.94
N ASP A 563 -3.61 -40.11 31.23
CA ASP A 563 -3.48 -41.37 30.49
C ASP A 563 -3.95 -41.20 29.01
N ALA A 564 -5.08 -40.50 28.81
CA ALA A 564 -5.64 -40.27 27.50
C ALA A 564 -4.73 -39.40 26.64
N LEU A 565 -4.18 -38.32 27.19
CA LEU A 565 -3.25 -37.45 26.47
C LEU A 565 -1.95 -38.15 26.11
N ALA A 566 -1.41 -38.97 27.01
CA ALA A 566 -0.20 -39.77 26.71
C ALA A 566 -0.45 -40.78 25.58
N ALA A 567 -1.62 -41.42 25.56
CA ALA A 567 -2.00 -42.34 24.50
C ALA A 567 -2.20 -41.63 23.14
N ALA A 568 -2.91 -40.50 23.14
CA ALA A 568 -3.14 -39.71 21.94
C ALA A 568 -1.85 -39.19 21.33
N ALA A 569 -0.95 -38.63 22.16
CA ALA A 569 0.35 -38.12 21.71
C ALA A 569 1.22 -39.20 21.05
N ARG A 570 1.27 -40.41 21.67
CA ARG A 570 2.00 -41.56 21.10
C ARG A 570 1.37 -42.09 19.81
N ALA A 571 0.05 -42.01 19.69
CA ALA A 571 -0.64 -42.40 18.47
C ALA A 571 -0.38 -41.41 17.31
N ALA A 572 -0.38 -40.12 17.62
CA ALA A 572 -0.14 -39.07 16.63
C ALA A 572 1.33 -39.01 16.17
N GLN A 573 2.27 -39.21 17.08
CA GLN A 573 3.71 -39.18 16.80
C GLN A 573 4.46 -40.27 17.55
N PRO A 574 4.54 -41.47 16.95
CA PRO A 574 5.28 -42.59 17.53
C PRO A 574 6.74 -42.20 17.78
N GLY A 575 7.20 -42.32 19.02
CA GLY A 575 8.58 -41.99 19.43
C GLY A 575 8.78 -40.61 20.03
N ALA A 576 7.76 -39.73 20.00
CA ALA A 576 7.85 -38.42 20.68
C ALA A 576 7.97 -38.59 22.19
N ARG A 577 8.88 -37.83 22.79
CA ARG A 577 9.07 -37.80 24.25
C ARG A 577 8.06 -36.85 24.87
N ILE A 578 7.41 -37.32 25.91
CA ILE A 578 6.57 -36.50 26.79
C ILE A 578 7.43 -36.14 28.00
N ASP A 579 7.82 -34.89 28.14
CA ASP A 579 8.70 -34.41 29.22
C ASP A 579 7.89 -34.12 30.50
N GLY A 580 6.54 -34.04 30.40
CA GLY A 580 5.62 -33.81 31.51
C GLY A 580 4.26 -33.30 31.06
N TYR A 581 3.52 -32.73 31.99
CA TYR A 581 2.18 -32.17 31.78
C TYR A 581 2.09 -30.77 32.38
N LEU A 582 1.53 -29.83 31.64
CA LEU A 582 1.22 -28.50 32.12
C LEU A 582 -0.23 -28.48 32.63
N VAL A 583 -0.41 -28.34 33.94
CA VAL A 583 -1.72 -28.08 34.55
C VAL A 583 -1.93 -26.58 34.59
N GLN A 584 -3.04 -26.12 34.06
CA GLN A 584 -3.30 -24.70 33.88
C GLN A 584 -4.73 -24.35 34.29
N GLU A 585 -4.91 -23.17 34.89
CA GLU A 585 -6.23 -22.63 35.19
C GLU A 585 -7.07 -22.50 33.91
N MET A 586 -8.36 -22.83 34.01
CA MET A 586 -9.28 -22.64 32.89
C MET A 586 -9.82 -21.23 32.89
N VAL A 587 -9.42 -20.47 31.88
CA VAL A 587 -9.87 -19.08 31.70
C VAL A 587 -10.99 -19.04 30.66
N SER A 588 -12.04 -18.27 30.93
CA SER A 588 -13.14 -18.02 30.00
C SER A 588 -13.18 -16.55 29.58
N GLY A 589 -13.67 -16.28 28.38
CA GLY A 589 -13.77 -14.94 27.83
C GLY A 589 -14.06 -14.97 26.32
N VAL A 590 -13.89 -13.81 25.67
CA VAL A 590 -13.85 -13.70 24.22
C VAL A 590 -12.44 -14.04 23.74
N GLU A 591 -12.32 -14.94 22.78
CA GLU A 591 -11.03 -15.36 22.23
C GLU A 591 -10.54 -14.34 21.22
N ALA A 592 -9.38 -13.76 21.47
CA ALA A 592 -8.64 -12.92 20.53
C ALA A 592 -7.31 -13.57 20.13
N ILE A 593 -6.77 -13.22 18.99
CA ILE A 593 -5.39 -13.48 18.61
C ILE A 593 -4.63 -12.15 18.62
N VAL A 594 -3.45 -12.16 19.21
CA VAL A 594 -2.52 -11.03 19.14
C VAL A 594 -1.14 -11.57 18.82
N GLY A 595 -0.49 -10.98 17.82
CA GLY A 595 0.85 -11.43 17.42
C GLY A 595 1.73 -10.28 16.98
N ALA A 596 3.05 -10.49 17.00
CA ALA A 596 4.01 -9.57 16.44
C ALA A 596 5.13 -10.33 15.73
N ARG A 597 5.52 -9.87 14.55
CA ARG A 597 6.55 -10.51 13.72
C ARG A 597 7.41 -9.49 13.00
N SER A 598 8.60 -9.90 12.60
CA SER A 598 9.43 -9.13 11.67
C SER A 598 9.14 -9.56 10.23
N ASP A 599 8.50 -8.67 9.45
CA ASP A 599 8.37 -8.88 8.02
C ASP A 599 9.73 -8.59 7.33
N PRO A 600 10.16 -9.42 6.35
CA PRO A 600 11.47 -9.26 5.72
C PRO A 600 11.59 -7.99 4.87
N LEU A 601 10.48 -7.43 4.38
CA LEU A 601 10.46 -6.25 3.53
C LEU A 601 10.14 -4.97 4.31
N TYR A 602 9.16 -5.03 5.23
CA TYR A 602 8.60 -3.83 5.85
C TYR A 602 8.93 -3.69 7.35
N GLY A 603 9.62 -4.67 7.93
CA GLY A 603 10.07 -4.64 9.33
C GLY A 603 9.03 -5.13 10.35
N PRO A 604 9.11 -4.65 11.60
CA PRO A 604 8.28 -5.18 12.69
C PRO A 604 6.79 -4.81 12.53
N MET A 605 5.93 -5.81 12.73
CA MET A 605 4.48 -5.70 12.58
C MET A 605 3.75 -6.28 13.78
N LEU A 606 2.54 -5.76 14.02
CA LEU A 606 1.60 -6.19 15.04
C LEU A 606 0.29 -6.62 14.39
N LEU A 607 -0.25 -7.75 14.86
CA LEU A 607 -1.53 -8.31 14.42
C LEU A 607 -2.47 -8.41 15.60
N VAL A 608 -3.76 -8.10 15.39
CA VAL A 608 -4.86 -8.40 16.32
C VAL A 608 -6.06 -8.91 15.52
N GLY A 609 -6.79 -9.88 16.06
CA GLY A 609 -7.96 -10.44 15.39
C GLY A 609 -8.82 -11.34 16.29
N SER A 610 -9.86 -11.92 15.70
CA SER A 610 -10.65 -12.96 16.34
C SER A 610 -9.79 -14.21 16.56
N GLY A 611 -9.79 -14.77 17.78
CA GLY A 611 -8.99 -15.92 18.17
C GLY A 611 -9.70 -17.26 17.98
N GLY A 612 -9.01 -18.34 18.38
CA GLY A 612 -9.51 -19.71 18.33
C GLY A 612 -9.70 -20.21 16.89
N VAL A 613 -10.66 -21.11 16.69
CA VAL A 613 -10.96 -21.71 15.36
C VAL A 613 -11.48 -20.71 14.32
N LEU A 614 -11.88 -19.53 14.73
CA LEU A 614 -12.40 -18.50 13.85
C LEU A 614 -11.29 -17.79 13.06
N VAL A 615 -10.04 -17.84 13.48
CA VAL A 615 -8.88 -17.20 12.79
C VAL A 615 -8.78 -17.66 11.36
N GLU A 616 -8.83 -18.97 11.13
CA GLU A 616 -8.63 -19.56 9.78
C GLU A 616 -9.87 -19.39 8.89
N LEU A 617 -11.07 -19.47 9.49
CA LEU A 617 -12.34 -19.44 8.76
C LEU A 617 -12.77 -18.00 8.40
N ALA A 618 -12.64 -17.05 9.33
CA ALA A 618 -13.21 -15.71 9.17
C ALA A 618 -12.21 -14.70 8.61
N LYS A 619 -10.89 -14.97 8.66
CA LYS A 619 -9.80 -14.02 8.29
C LYS A 619 -9.98 -12.63 8.92
N ASP A 620 -10.53 -12.60 10.15
CA ASP A 620 -10.86 -11.39 10.89
C ASP A 620 -9.64 -10.93 11.68
N ALA A 621 -8.69 -10.30 10.98
CA ALA A 621 -7.45 -9.80 11.58
C ALA A 621 -7.03 -8.47 10.95
N ALA A 622 -6.46 -7.58 11.75
CA ALA A 622 -5.87 -6.32 11.34
C ALA A 622 -4.35 -6.34 11.60
N LEU A 623 -3.58 -5.82 10.66
CA LEU A 623 -2.11 -5.77 10.70
C LEU A 623 -1.64 -4.32 10.62
N ARG A 624 -0.62 -3.95 11.42
CA ARG A 624 0.02 -2.63 11.40
C ARG A 624 1.53 -2.74 11.55
N LEU A 625 2.26 -1.80 10.98
CA LEU A 625 3.67 -1.60 11.27
C LEU A 625 3.85 -1.08 12.71
N LEU A 626 4.84 -1.59 13.42
CA LEU A 626 5.26 -1.07 14.72
C LEU A 626 6.21 0.16 14.55
N PRO A 627 6.23 1.10 15.51
CA PRO A 627 5.39 1.18 16.69
C PRO A 627 3.96 1.64 16.38
N VAL A 628 2.97 1.25 17.18
CA VAL A 628 1.58 1.69 17.07
C VAL A 628 1.18 2.56 18.25
N SER A 629 0.27 3.50 18.03
CA SER A 629 -0.39 4.29 19.08
C SER A 629 -1.66 3.61 19.60
N ALA A 630 -2.18 4.10 20.73
CA ALA A 630 -3.47 3.62 21.27
C ALA A 630 -4.63 3.85 20.29
N ASP A 631 -4.66 5.01 19.61
CA ASP A 631 -5.68 5.32 18.61
C ASP A 631 -5.62 4.36 17.41
N GLU A 632 -4.40 3.98 16.97
CA GLU A 632 -4.23 3.01 15.90
C GLU A 632 -4.73 1.62 16.32
N VAL A 633 -4.48 1.19 17.55
CA VAL A 633 -5.00 -0.08 18.09
C VAL A 633 -6.52 -0.04 18.18
N GLY A 634 -7.10 1.04 18.70
CA GLY A 634 -8.55 1.25 18.72
C GLY A 634 -9.16 1.13 17.32
N ALA A 635 -8.57 1.82 16.33
CA ALA A 635 -9.00 1.76 14.94
C ALA A 635 -8.82 0.37 14.28
N MET A 636 -7.80 -0.41 14.69
CA MET A 636 -7.67 -1.81 14.26
C MET A 636 -8.88 -2.62 14.76
N LEU A 637 -9.21 -2.52 16.03
CA LEU A 637 -10.31 -3.27 16.63
C LEU A 637 -11.67 -2.90 16.04
N ASP A 638 -11.93 -1.61 15.79
CA ASP A 638 -13.20 -1.13 15.23
C ASP A 638 -13.54 -1.72 13.86
N ARG A 639 -12.53 -2.15 13.11
CA ARG A 639 -12.71 -2.77 11.79
C ARG A 639 -12.98 -4.27 11.82
N LEU A 640 -12.85 -4.90 13.00
CA LEU A 640 -12.95 -6.33 13.14
C LEU A 640 -14.36 -6.75 13.60
N LYS A 641 -14.79 -7.93 13.16
CA LYS A 641 -15.97 -8.59 13.72
C LYS A 641 -15.83 -8.86 15.22
N LEU A 642 -14.59 -8.99 15.67
CA LEU A 642 -14.23 -9.07 17.09
C LEU A 642 -14.86 -7.94 17.91
N ALA A 643 -14.97 -6.71 17.39
CA ALA A 643 -15.59 -5.58 18.08
C ALA A 643 -17.04 -5.89 18.52
N THR A 644 -17.81 -6.57 17.67
CA THR A 644 -19.18 -7.00 17.99
C THR A 644 -19.19 -8.02 19.13
N LEU A 645 -18.22 -8.95 19.17
CA LEU A 645 -18.12 -9.92 20.26
C LEU A 645 -17.72 -9.23 21.57
N LEU A 646 -16.83 -8.26 21.51
CA LEU A 646 -16.37 -7.48 22.68
C LEU A 646 -17.48 -6.60 23.27
N SER A 647 -18.40 -6.08 22.44
CA SER A 647 -19.51 -5.24 22.94
C SER A 647 -20.63 -6.01 23.64
N GLY A 648 -20.57 -7.34 23.66
CA GLY A 648 -21.60 -8.20 24.26
C GLY A 648 -22.62 -8.68 23.23
N PHE A 649 -22.44 -9.89 22.74
CA PHE A 649 -23.25 -10.49 21.68
C PHE A 649 -24.14 -11.61 22.25
N ARG A 650 -25.45 -11.65 21.89
CA ARG A 650 -26.42 -12.67 22.29
C ARG A 650 -26.53 -12.88 23.80
N GLY A 651 -26.60 -11.78 24.55
CA GLY A 651 -26.80 -11.82 26.01
C GLY A 651 -25.53 -12.12 26.85
N ARG A 652 -24.36 -12.19 26.21
CA ARG A 652 -23.08 -12.20 26.93
C ARG A 652 -22.73 -10.80 27.40
N PRO A 653 -22.10 -10.63 28.59
CA PRO A 653 -21.63 -9.33 29.06
C PRO A 653 -20.54 -8.79 28.10
N ALA A 654 -20.40 -7.47 28.09
CA ALA A 654 -19.29 -6.83 27.37
C ALA A 654 -17.95 -7.30 27.95
N ALA A 655 -17.00 -7.54 27.05
CA ALA A 655 -15.63 -7.92 27.38
C ALA A 655 -14.74 -6.67 27.62
N ASP A 656 -13.60 -6.86 28.27
CA ASP A 656 -12.68 -5.79 28.64
C ASP A 656 -11.84 -5.33 27.44
N ARG A 657 -12.46 -4.53 26.57
CA ARG A 657 -11.79 -3.95 25.41
C ARG A 657 -10.56 -3.12 25.79
N THR A 658 -10.65 -2.35 26.87
CA THR A 658 -9.54 -1.50 27.32
C THR A 658 -8.31 -2.33 27.70
N ALA A 659 -8.53 -3.45 28.40
CA ALA A 659 -7.45 -4.36 28.71
C ALA A 659 -6.88 -5.06 27.47
N LEU A 660 -7.70 -5.37 26.47
CA LEU A 660 -7.22 -5.88 25.18
C LEU A 660 -6.32 -4.87 24.49
N GLU A 661 -6.73 -3.60 24.37
CA GLU A 661 -5.94 -2.52 23.78
C GLU A 661 -4.59 -2.36 24.48
N ALA A 662 -4.60 -2.39 25.83
CA ALA A 662 -3.39 -2.31 26.63
C ALA A 662 -2.45 -3.50 26.39
N THR A 663 -3.00 -4.72 26.27
CA THR A 663 -2.22 -5.94 26.01
C THR A 663 -1.62 -5.93 24.61
N VAL A 664 -2.35 -5.47 23.59
CA VAL A 664 -1.87 -5.30 22.22
C VAL A 664 -0.69 -4.34 22.17
N LEU A 665 -0.81 -3.18 22.86
CA LEU A 665 0.27 -2.20 22.96
C LEU A 665 1.49 -2.76 23.73
N ALA A 666 1.25 -3.52 24.79
CA ALA A 666 2.29 -4.16 25.59
C ALA A 666 3.07 -5.18 24.76
N LEU A 667 2.38 -6.02 23.96
CA LEU A 667 3.02 -6.98 23.09
C LEU A 667 3.84 -6.30 21.99
N GLY A 668 3.34 -5.20 21.43
CA GLY A 668 4.08 -4.40 20.45
C GLY A 668 5.40 -3.86 21.01
N ARG A 669 5.39 -3.32 22.24
CA ARG A 669 6.60 -2.87 22.95
C ARG A 669 7.54 -4.03 23.27
N PHE A 670 7.01 -5.11 23.86
CA PHE A 670 7.78 -6.32 24.12
C PHE A 670 8.51 -6.81 22.87
N PHE A 671 7.80 -6.90 21.74
CA PHE A 671 8.39 -7.35 20.50
C PHE A 671 9.51 -6.40 20.01
N LEU A 672 9.28 -5.08 20.05
CA LEU A 672 10.29 -4.10 19.63
C LEU A 672 11.57 -4.20 20.47
N ASP A 673 11.45 -4.44 21.78
CA ASP A 673 12.58 -4.54 22.70
C ASP A 673 13.33 -5.86 22.54
N HIS A 674 12.65 -6.94 22.15
CA HIS A 674 13.23 -8.28 22.07
C HIS A 674 13.39 -8.85 20.65
N ARG A 675 13.10 -8.06 19.61
CA ARG A 675 13.16 -8.53 18.20
C ARG A 675 14.54 -8.98 17.71
N ALA A 676 15.60 -8.65 18.45
CA ALA A 676 16.93 -9.20 18.20
C ALA A 676 17.02 -10.70 18.54
N ARG A 677 16.17 -11.20 19.47
CA ARG A 677 16.15 -12.59 19.94
C ARG A 677 15.01 -13.39 19.32
N ILE A 678 13.88 -12.75 19.02
CA ILE A 678 12.66 -13.41 18.52
C ILE A 678 12.33 -12.94 17.11
N LYS A 679 11.87 -13.86 16.27
CA LYS A 679 11.40 -13.59 14.91
C LYS A 679 9.90 -13.34 14.87
N ASP A 680 9.16 -14.07 15.70
CA ASP A 680 7.70 -14.05 15.77
C ASP A 680 7.24 -14.39 17.20
N ILE A 681 6.16 -13.76 17.65
CA ILE A 681 5.44 -14.12 18.86
C ILE A 681 3.93 -14.05 18.59
N GLU A 682 3.21 -15.08 18.99
CA GLU A 682 1.76 -15.19 18.87
C GLU A 682 1.14 -15.61 20.18
N ILE A 683 0.06 -14.94 20.55
CA ILE A 683 -0.82 -15.29 21.67
C ILE A 683 -2.17 -15.71 21.08
N ASN A 684 -2.48 -17.00 21.11
CA ASN A 684 -3.70 -17.54 20.54
C ASN A 684 -4.18 -18.81 21.29
N PRO A 685 -5.22 -18.69 22.16
CA PRO A 685 -6.02 -17.48 22.38
C PRO A 685 -5.47 -16.55 23.47
N LEU A 686 -5.69 -15.26 23.30
CA LEU A 686 -5.75 -14.28 24.36
C LEU A 686 -7.22 -14.21 24.83
N MET A 687 -7.48 -14.58 26.06
CA MET A 687 -8.84 -14.53 26.62
C MET A 687 -9.16 -13.13 27.12
N VAL A 688 -10.14 -12.47 26.51
CA VAL A 688 -10.66 -11.18 26.97
C VAL A 688 -11.83 -11.42 27.89
N ARG A 689 -11.63 -11.16 29.15
CA ARG A 689 -12.61 -11.43 30.22
C ARG A 689 -13.69 -10.34 30.27
N PRO A 690 -14.75 -10.49 31.06
CA PRO A 690 -15.74 -9.42 31.26
C PRO A 690 -15.10 -8.08 31.64
N ALA A 691 -15.77 -6.97 31.30
CA ALA A 691 -15.31 -5.62 31.58
C ALA A 691 -14.78 -5.42 32.99
N GLY A 692 -13.56 -4.93 33.15
CA GLY A 692 -12.86 -4.74 34.41
C GLY A 692 -12.10 -5.97 34.95
N GLU A 693 -12.17 -7.13 34.27
CA GLU A 693 -11.48 -8.35 34.71
C GLU A 693 -10.18 -8.63 33.92
N GLY A 694 -9.85 -7.83 32.90
CA GLY A 694 -8.60 -7.90 32.19
C GLY A 694 -8.54 -8.95 31.06
N THR A 695 -7.32 -9.25 30.65
CA THR A 695 -7.00 -10.27 29.63
C THR A 695 -6.02 -11.30 30.19
N VAL A 696 -6.03 -12.53 29.64
CA VAL A 696 -5.10 -13.61 30.03
C VAL A 696 -4.58 -14.31 28.77
N ALA A 697 -3.26 -14.36 28.59
CA ALA A 697 -2.57 -15.04 27.49
C ALA A 697 -2.47 -16.55 27.78
N VAL A 698 -3.37 -17.33 27.21
CA VAL A 698 -3.54 -18.77 27.54
C VAL A 698 -2.54 -19.64 26.76
N ASP A 699 -2.22 -19.27 25.53
CA ASP A 699 -1.22 -19.98 24.74
C ASP A 699 -0.31 -18.97 24.07
N VAL A 700 0.99 -19.07 24.37
CA VAL A 700 2.04 -18.18 23.83
C VAL A 700 3.01 -19.02 23.04
N ARG A 701 3.19 -18.68 21.76
CA ARG A 701 4.14 -19.30 20.86
C ARG A 701 5.19 -18.28 20.46
N VAL A 702 6.47 -18.66 20.54
CA VAL A 702 7.59 -17.83 20.13
C VAL A 702 8.45 -18.58 19.11
N LEU A 703 8.75 -17.92 18.00
CA LEU A 703 9.76 -18.36 17.05
C LEU A 703 11.05 -17.58 17.30
N TRP A 704 12.05 -18.27 17.80
CA TRP A 704 13.36 -17.71 18.11
C TRP A 704 14.20 -17.51 16.85
N ARG A 705 15.13 -16.56 16.87
CA ARG A 705 16.17 -16.44 15.82
C ARG A 705 17.22 -17.51 16.02
N GLU A 706 17.80 -18.02 14.92
CA GLU A 706 18.76 -19.14 14.95
C GLU A 706 19.99 -18.83 15.80
N ASP A 707 20.51 -17.60 15.75
CA ASP A 707 21.65 -17.15 16.57
C ASP A 707 21.33 -17.06 18.07
N ALA A 708 20.06 -17.18 18.44
CA ALA A 708 19.57 -17.08 19.81
C ALA A 708 19.39 -18.44 20.50
N GLN A 709 19.49 -19.55 19.78
CA GLN A 709 19.32 -20.92 20.33
C GLN A 709 20.59 -21.47 20.99
N GLY A 710 21.72 -20.80 20.84
CA GLY A 710 23.05 -21.28 21.32
C GLY A 710 23.60 -20.55 22.54
N ALA A 711 22.79 -19.78 23.30
CA ALA A 711 23.26 -19.11 24.52
C ALA A 711 22.45 -19.54 25.75
#